data_46e1bb79314a8233289056c475c45769
#
_entry.id   46e1bb79314a8233289056c475c45769
#
_cell.length_a   1.000
_cell.length_b   1.000
_cell.length_c   1.000
_cell.angle_alpha   90.00
_cell.angle_beta   90.00
_cell.angle_gamma   90.00
#
_symmetry.space_group_name_H-M   'P 1'
#
loop_
_entity.id
_entity.type
_entity.pdbx_description
1 polymer ?
#
loop_
_entity_poly.entity_id
_entity_poly.type
_entity_poly.pdbx_seq_one_letter_code
_entity_poly.pdbx_strand_id
1 'polypeptide(L)'
;MSLVHEGIRTPDAGGCERNVEKTLAEDRRATAKYLGDFGRETSTMGAQLLRTGGLPAVRSLASSVSRGSIARRHLATAADASTMPSAADLASRTPPYPKLLQRLHQVRRILPDRPLTLAEKILYSHLESPEESLLTGTNNGADIRGKANLKLKPDRVAMQDASAQMALLQFMSCGLPTTAVPASIHCDHMIVGERGADVDLPQSIKGNKEVFDFLESAAKKYGIEFWPPGAGIIHQNVLENYSAPGLMMLGTDSHTPNAGGLGAIAIGVGGADAVDALVDAPWELKAPKILGVNLVGQLSGWASPKDIILNLAGQLTVRGGTGYIVEYFGPGVETLATTGMSTVCNMGAEIGATTSIFPFTKAHVPYLHATHRGPIAIAAETIASSPGPHNLLRADSGAQYDKVITIDLSTLEPHVNGPMTPDLSTPLSMFRETVKANNWPETLGAGLIGSCTNSSYQDMTRAESLVKQATAAGLQPKADFFITPGSEQVRATLERDETLSTFNDAGGVILANACGPCIGQWTRTDGVEKGTENAIFTSYNRNFRGRNDGNVKTMNFLASPELVTAMAYSGSTTFNPMTDSIPLPNGGEFRFNPPQGRDLPTTGFATGNPEFLPTSGQADASVEVQVDPNSTRLALLEPFAPFPQTELDGLRVLVKVKGQCTTDTISAAGPWLKYKGHLPNIAENTLIGAINAETGETNVVYDVNDTDSRANGMGIPALAKKWKEQGKEWLVVAEHNYGEGSAREHAALQPRYLGGRIILTKSFARIHETNLKKQGVVPLTFVNEADYDKMAACDEVRTEGLLDVLKSGGQGNVTLVVKTKAGKEIRVATKHTLSKDQCAFVLAGSALNLLAAKAGKGPA
;
A
#
# COMPACT_ATOMS: atom_id res chain seq x y z
N MET A 1 -58.44 -19.54 16.00
CA MET A 1 -58.14 -20.86 16.55
C MET A 1 -56.63 -20.94 16.65
N SER A 2 -56.12 -20.65 17.84
CA SER A 2 -55.34 -21.51 18.76
C SER A 2 -53.92 -21.83 18.26
N LEU A 3 -52.90 -21.01 18.62
CA LEU A 3 -52.00 -21.13 19.77
C LEU A 3 -51.14 -22.39 19.79
N VAL A 4 -49.82 -22.24 19.70
CA VAL A 4 -48.84 -22.78 20.68
C VAL A 4 -47.59 -21.91 20.69
N HIS A 5 -47.25 -21.37 21.86
CA HIS A 5 -45.98 -20.76 22.25
C HIS A 5 -45.01 -21.86 22.65
N GLU A 6 -43.78 -21.83 22.15
CA GLU A 6 -42.65 -22.49 22.83
C GLU A 6 -41.50 -21.47 23.00
N GLY A 7 -41.10 -21.27 24.23
CA GLY A 7 -40.11 -20.31 24.65
C GLY A 7 -38.69 -20.84 24.45
N ILE A 8 -37.84 -20.00 23.90
CA ILE A 8 -36.39 -20.22 23.86
C ILE A 8 -35.75 -19.51 25.03
N ARG A 9 -35.09 -20.27 25.93
CA ARG A 9 -34.28 -19.78 27.04
C ARG A 9 -32.98 -19.22 26.49
N THR A 10 -32.61 -18.01 26.88
CA THR A 10 -31.29 -17.40 26.70
C THR A 10 -30.26 -18.03 27.65
N PRO A 11 -29.03 -18.34 27.20
CA PRO A 11 -27.96 -18.75 28.13
C PRO A 11 -27.29 -17.52 28.77
N ASP A 12 -26.88 -17.72 29.98
CA ASP A 12 -26.30 -16.81 30.96
C ASP A 12 -25.04 -16.09 30.46
N ALA A 13 -24.96 -14.77 30.61
CA ALA A 13 -23.87 -13.89 30.17
C ALA A 13 -22.66 -13.82 31.13
N GLY A 14 -22.51 -14.76 32.08
CA GLY A 14 -21.52 -14.65 33.16
C GLY A 14 -20.14 -15.25 32.89
N GLY A 15 -19.90 -15.88 31.74
CA GLY A 15 -18.66 -16.59 31.46
C GLY A 15 -17.61 -15.87 30.62
N CYS A 16 -17.98 -14.79 29.94
CA CYS A 16 -17.13 -14.15 28.94
C CYS A 16 -16.18 -13.08 29.49
N GLU A 17 -16.56 -12.39 30.59
CA GLU A 17 -15.75 -11.29 31.15
C GLU A 17 -14.49 -11.78 31.87
N ARG A 18 -14.50 -12.95 32.48
CA ARG A 18 -13.32 -13.48 33.21
C ARG A 18 -12.19 -13.97 32.31
N ASN A 19 -12.45 -14.31 31.06
CA ASN A 19 -11.42 -14.74 30.13
C ASN A 19 -10.72 -13.54 29.43
N VAL A 20 -11.41 -12.41 29.25
CA VAL A 20 -10.83 -11.19 28.65
C VAL A 20 -9.83 -10.53 29.60
N GLU A 21 -10.12 -10.47 30.92
CA GLU A 21 -9.18 -9.90 31.90
C GLU A 21 -7.91 -10.75 32.07
N LYS A 22 -8.00 -12.06 31.93
CA LYS A 22 -6.83 -12.96 32.04
C LYS A 22 -5.91 -12.81 30.82
N THR A 23 -6.46 -12.67 29.61
CA THR A 23 -5.70 -12.45 28.38
C THR A 23 -5.01 -11.08 28.37
N LEU A 24 -5.66 -10.03 28.90
CA LEU A 24 -5.09 -8.68 29.04
C LEU A 24 -3.98 -8.60 30.12
N ALA A 25 -4.03 -9.44 31.14
CA ALA A 25 -2.98 -9.48 32.17
C ALA A 25 -1.72 -10.25 31.71
N GLU A 26 -1.87 -11.23 30.83
CA GLU A 26 -0.75 -11.98 30.23
C GLU A 26 -0.03 -11.15 29.16
N ASP A 27 -0.75 -10.35 28.36
CA ASP A 27 -0.17 -9.41 27.38
C ASP A 27 0.72 -8.32 28.03
N ARG A 28 0.34 -7.85 29.22
CA ARG A 28 1.14 -6.86 29.99
C ARG A 28 2.48 -7.43 30.49
N ARG A 29 2.58 -8.75 30.74
CA ARG A 29 3.82 -9.38 31.17
C ARG A 29 4.78 -9.68 30.03
N ALA A 30 4.27 -10.03 28.86
CA ALA A 30 5.06 -10.26 27.66
C ALA A 30 5.72 -8.96 27.15
N THR A 31 4.97 -7.85 27.15
CA THR A 31 5.47 -6.54 26.70
C THR A 31 6.55 -5.96 27.63
N ALA A 32 6.43 -6.17 28.96
CA ALA A 32 7.42 -5.70 29.93
C ALA A 32 8.76 -6.45 29.83
N LYS A 33 8.76 -7.72 29.40
CA LYS A 33 9.98 -8.50 29.21
C LYS A 33 10.71 -8.10 27.92
N TYR A 34 9.95 -7.75 26.86
CA TYR A 34 10.50 -7.32 25.57
C TYR A 34 11.20 -5.94 25.66
N LEU A 35 10.72 -5.04 26.53
CA LEU A 35 11.31 -3.72 26.75
C LEU A 35 12.51 -3.75 27.72
N GLY A 36 12.64 -4.77 28.56
CA GLY A 36 13.75 -4.91 29.50
C GLY A 36 15.08 -5.32 28.86
N ASP A 37 15.07 -6.08 27.79
CA ASP A 37 16.27 -6.56 27.11
C ASP A 37 16.84 -5.54 26.11
N PHE A 38 16.01 -4.68 25.52
CA PHE A 38 16.47 -3.60 24.64
C PHE A 38 17.14 -2.41 25.38
N GLY A 39 16.86 -2.23 26.67
CA GLY A 39 17.46 -1.17 27.49
C GLY A 39 18.86 -1.46 28.02
N ARG A 40 19.36 -2.68 27.89
CA ARG A 40 20.68 -3.07 28.42
C ARG A 40 21.84 -2.94 27.41
N GLU A 41 21.60 -2.95 26.13
CA GLU A 41 22.68 -2.81 25.12
C GLU A 41 23.03 -1.36 24.76
N THR A 42 22.18 -0.37 25.08
CA THR A 42 22.47 1.05 24.79
C THR A 42 23.18 1.81 25.90
N SER A 43 23.35 1.22 27.09
CA SER A 43 23.98 1.89 28.23
C SER A 43 25.50 1.70 28.35
N THR A 44 26.14 0.90 27.48
CA THR A 44 27.59 0.60 27.57
C THR A 44 28.47 1.37 26.59
N MET A 45 27.90 2.22 25.72
CA MET A 45 28.69 3.06 24.78
C MET A 45 28.73 4.55 25.11
N GLY A 46 28.13 4.99 26.23
CA GLY A 46 28.05 6.42 26.63
C GLY A 46 29.03 6.90 27.71
N ALA A 47 29.92 6.06 28.20
CA ALA A 47 30.71 6.37 29.43
C ALA A 47 32.23 6.55 29.24
N GLN A 48 32.72 6.88 28.06
CA GLN A 48 34.18 7.02 27.87
C GLN A 48 34.66 8.28 27.12
N LEU A 49 33.96 9.41 27.23
CA LEU A 49 34.48 10.70 26.71
C LEU A 49 34.02 11.90 27.54
N LEU A 50 34.44 11.95 28.78
CA LEU A 50 34.41 13.17 29.59
C LEU A 50 35.54 13.14 30.65
N ARG A 51 36.76 13.44 30.25
CA ARG A 51 37.83 14.03 31.10
C ARG A 51 38.89 14.61 30.19
N THR A 52 38.87 15.94 30.05
CA THR A 52 40.02 16.86 30.23
C THR A 52 39.69 18.25 29.68
N GLY A 53 39.77 19.24 30.52
CA GLY A 53 40.38 20.55 30.20
C GLY A 53 39.52 21.77 29.95
N GLY A 54 39.27 22.58 30.99
CA GLY A 54 39.60 23.97 31.02
C GLY A 54 38.73 25.01 30.29
N LEU A 55 37.93 25.70 31.04
CA LEU A 55 37.38 27.04 30.72
C LEU A 55 38.49 28.12 30.61
N PRO A 56 38.27 29.23 29.83
CA PRO A 56 37.79 30.41 30.53
C PRO A 56 36.69 31.23 29.79
N ALA A 57 36.02 31.99 30.63
CA ALA A 57 34.95 32.94 30.36
C ALA A 57 35.38 34.15 29.50
N VAL A 58 34.46 34.62 28.61
CA VAL A 58 34.40 36.01 28.17
C VAL A 58 32.96 36.47 27.99
N ARG A 59 32.69 37.54 28.64
CA ARG A 59 31.61 38.51 28.74
C ARG A 59 30.69 38.75 27.54
N SER A 60 29.46 39.04 27.96
CA SER A 60 28.38 39.70 27.24
C SER A 60 28.77 40.93 26.41
N LEU A 61 28.14 41.01 25.23
CA LEU A 61 27.81 42.29 24.60
C LEU A 61 26.50 42.11 23.84
N ALA A 62 25.44 42.73 24.40
CA ALA A 62 24.21 42.99 23.70
C ALA A 62 24.43 44.12 22.69
N SER A 63 24.06 43.88 21.43
CA SER A 63 23.74 44.96 20.50
C SER A 63 22.69 44.51 19.51
N SER A 64 21.62 45.27 19.55
CA SER A 64 20.53 45.38 18.62
C SER A 64 20.95 45.33 17.15
N VAL A 65 20.37 44.37 16.37
CA VAL A 65 20.35 44.51 14.92
C VAL A 65 18.92 44.43 14.42
N SER A 66 18.55 45.50 13.77
CA SER A 66 17.28 45.79 13.16
C SER A 66 16.85 44.75 12.13
N ARG A 67 15.56 44.46 12.13
CA ARG A 67 14.86 43.78 11.05
C ARG A 67 15.07 44.53 9.74
N GLY A 68 15.81 43.92 8.83
CA GLY A 68 15.89 44.31 7.43
C GLY A 68 15.30 43.22 6.58
N SER A 69 14.06 43.39 6.16
CA SER A 69 13.41 42.57 5.16
C SER A 69 14.10 42.76 3.80
N ILE A 70 14.87 41.78 3.36
CA ILE A 70 15.33 41.71 1.98
C ILE A 70 14.28 40.96 1.19
N ALA A 71 13.29 41.70 0.70
CA ALA A 71 12.41 41.25 -0.37
C ALA A 71 13.26 41.06 -1.64
N ARG A 72 13.73 39.86 -1.94
CA ARG A 72 14.13 39.50 -3.31
C ARG A 72 12.89 39.33 -4.16
N ARG A 73 12.48 40.40 -4.83
CA ARG A 73 11.64 40.33 -6.02
C ARG A 73 12.45 39.57 -7.08
N HIS A 74 12.25 38.29 -7.26
CA HIS A 74 12.52 37.66 -8.54
C HIS A 74 11.39 38.05 -9.49
N LEU A 75 11.70 38.90 -10.45
CA LEU A 75 10.88 39.05 -11.63
C LEU A 75 10.73 37.65 -12.25
N ALA A 76 9.49 37.21 -12.41
CA ALA A 76 9.17 36.10 -13.26
C ALA A 76 9.57 36.47 -14.69
N THR A 77 10.74 36.05 -15.14
CA THR A 77 11.06 35.99 -16.57
C THR A 77 10.10 35.00 -17.21
N ALA A 78 9.63 35.32 -18.40
CA ALA A 78 8.73 34.51 -19.19
C ALA A 78 9.07 33.03 -19.07
N ALA A 79 8.07 32.23 -18.69
CA ALA A 79 8.21 30.80 -18.49
C ALA A 79 8.97 30.19 -19.67
N ASP A 80 10.07 29.57 -19.37
CA ASP A 80 10.92 28.92 -20.33
C ASP A 80 10.07 27.81 -21.00
N ALA A 81 9.83 27.94 -22.29
CA ALA A 81 9.13 26.94 -23.11
C ALA A 81 9.89 25.59 -23.13
N SER A 82 11.08 25.52 -22.51
CA SER A 82 11.92 24.34 -22.37
C SER A 82 11.43 23.32 -21.33
N THR A 83 10.50 23.68 -20.43
CA THR A 83 9.97 22.80 -19.36
C THR A 83 8.68 22.09 -19.71
N MET A 84 8.09 22.33 -20.90
CA MET A 84 6.94 21.58 -21.37
C MET A 84 7.37 20.19 -21.85
N PRO A 85 6.63 19.11 -21.50
CA PRO A 85 6.89 17.78 -22.04
C PRO A 85 6.95 17.84 -23.58
N SER A 86 8.01 17.26 -24.16
CA SER A 86 8.14 17.19 -25.61
C SER A 86 7.06 16.25 -26.19
N ALA A 87 6.79 16.33 -27.48
CA ALA A 87 5.87 15.39 -28.14
C ALA A 87 6.33 13.92 -27.99
N ALA A 88 7.66 13.70 -27.89
CA ALA A 88 8.24 12.38 -27.61
C ALA A 88 7.93 11.91 -26.18
N ASP A 89 7.99 12.80 -25.19
CA ASP A 89 7.68 12.48 -23.79
C ASP A 89 6.18 12.17 -23.62
N LEU A 90 5.31 12.89 -24.30
CA LEU A 90 3.87 12.61 -24.33
C LEU A 90 3.56 11.27 -25.01
N ALA A 91 4.34 10.85 -26.02
CA ALA A 91 4.14 9.57 -26.68
C ALA A 91 4.34 8.38 -25.70
N SER A 92 5.34 8.47 -24.80
CA SER A 92 5.58 7.45 -23.78
C SER A 92 4.53 7.43 -22.67
N ARG A 93 3.75 8.50 -22.50
CA ARG A 93 2.71 8.69 -21.49
C ARG A 93 1.29 8.48 -22.02
N THR A 94 1.13 8.39 -23.35
CA THR A 94 -0.16 8.21 -24.00
C THR A 94 -0.47 6.72 -24.15
N PRO A 95 -1.63 6.23 -23.70
CA PRO A 95 -2.02 4.85 -23.97
C PRO A 95 -2.01 4.55 -25.47
N PRO A 96 -1.60 3.34 -25.90
CA PRO A 96 -1.54 2.98 -27.30
C PRO A 96 -2.95 2.71 -27.86
N TYR A 97 -3.82 3.72 -27.87
CA TYR A 97 -5.24 3.61 -28.22
C TYR A 97 -5.51 2.85 -29.52
N PRO A 98 -4.78 3.06 -30.65
CA PRO A 98 -5.02 2.28 -31.86
C PRO A 98 -4.88 0.77 -31.64
N LYS A 99 -3.84 0.36 -30.89
CA LYS A 99 -3.60 -1.06 -30.53
C LYS A 99 -4.69 -1.58 -29.59
N LEU A 100 -5.09 -0.80 -28.60
CA LEU A 100 -6.13 -1.18 -27.63
C LEU A 100 -7.49 -1.35 -28.31
N LEU A 101 -7.86 -0.43 -29.21
CA LEU A 101 -9.10 -0.52 -29.98
C LEU A 101 -9.07 -1.74 -30.92
N GLN A 102 -7.95 -1.99 -31.62
CA GLN A 102 -7.80 -3.18 -32.45
C GLN A 102 -7.96 -4.46 -31.61
N ARG A 103 -7.40 -4.52 -30.43
CA ARG A 103 -7.54 -5.66 -29.52
C ARG A 103 -8.98 -5.80 -29.02
N LEU A 104 -9.65 -4.70 -28.68
CA LEU A 104 -11.07 -4.71 -28.31
C LEU A 104 -11.96 -5.27 -29.44
N HIS A 105 -11.66 -4.95 -30.70
CA HIS A 105 -12.32 -5.55 -31.85
C HIS A 105 -12.12 -7.08 -31.93
N GLN A 106 -10.93 -7.60 -31.59
CA GLN A 106 -10.70 -9.05 -31.52
C GLN A 106 -11.54 -9.67 -30.40
N VAL A 107 -11.56 -9.05 -29.22
CA VAL A 107 -12.39 -9.48 -28.07
C VAL A 107 -13.86 -9.54 -28.45
N ARG A 108 -14.37 -8.53 -29.16
CA ARG A 108 -15.77 -8.50 -29.65
C ARG A 108 -16.12 -9.62 -30.61
N ARG A 109 -15.17 -10.09 -31.42
CA ARG A 109 -15.42 -11.27 -32.27
C ARG A 109 -15.49 -12.56 -31.48
N ILE A 110 -14.80 -12.65 -30.35
CA ILE A 110 -14.81 -13.80 -29.43
C ILE A 110 -16.08 -13.78 -28.55
N LEU A 111 -16.53 -12.58 -28.13
CA LEU A 111 -17.65 -12.34 -27.24
C LEU A 111 -18.69 -11.40 -27.89
N PRO A 112 -19.35 -11.79 -29.00
CA PRO A 112 -20.12 -10.87 -29.84
C PRO A 112 -21.34 -10.27 -29.13
N ASP A 113 -22.05 -11.07 -28.34
CA ASP A 113 -23.33 -10.71 -27.73
C ASP A 113 -23.20 -10.34 -26.23
N ARG A 114 -21.97 -10.31 -25.70
CA ARG A 114 -21.73 -10.03 -24.28
C ARG A 114 -21.47 -8.55 -24.06
N PRO A 115 -22.35 -7.81 -23.34
CA PRO A 115 -22.04 -6.47 -22.86
C PRO A 115 -20.89 -6.53 -21.87
N LEU A 116 -19.88 -5.70 -22.07
CA LEU A 116 -18.67 -5.65 -21.21
C LEU A 116 -18.73 -4.43 -20.29
N THR A 117 -18.28 -4.60 -19.06
CA THR A 117 -18.01 -3.50 -18.13
C THR A 117 -16.77 -2.72 -18.60
N LEU A 118 -16.57 -1.54 -18.07
CA LEU A 118 -15.37 -0.72 -18.38
C LEU A 118 -14.08 -1.49 -18.03
N ALA A 119 -14.03 -2.09 -16.84
CA ALA A 119 -12.89 -2.88 -16.39
C ALA A 119 -12.59 -4.06 -17.32
N GLU A 120 -13.62 -4.79 -17.78
CA GLU A 120 -13.44 -5.88 -18.74
C GLU A 120 -12.89 -5.39 -20.07
N LYS A 121 -13.40 -4.27 -20.60
CA LYS A 121 -12.91 -3.70 -21.88
C LYS A 121 -11.42 -3.38 -21.80
N ILE A 122 -10.98 -2.70 -20.73
CA ILE A 122 -9.57 -2.32 -20.60
C ILE A 122 -8.71 -3.57 -20.37
N LEU A 123 -9.06 -4.45 -19.42
CA LEU A 123 -8.30 -5.69 -19.20
C LEU A 123 -8.17 -6.54 -20.45
N TYR A 124 -9.28 -6.77 -21.15
CA TYR A 124 -9.27 -7.65 -22.34
C TYR A 124 -8.54 -7.01 -23.52
N SER A 125 -8.48 -5.68 -23.59
CA SER A 125 -7.66 -4.97 -24.59
C SER A 125 -6.15 -5.09 -24.31
N HIS A 126 -5.75 -5.49 -23.11
CA HIS A 126 -4.35 -5.71 -22.74
C HIS A 126 -3.94 -7.18 -22.72
N LEU A 127 -4.81 -8.09 -23.17
CA LEU A 127 -4.47 -9.51 -23.26
C LEU A 127 -3.38 -9.75 -24.32
N GLU A 128 -2.41 -10.62 -24.01
CA GLU A 128 -1.42 -11.11 -24.95
C GLU A 128 -2.09 -11.91 -26.06
N SER A 129 -2.95 -12.88 -25.67
CA SER A 129 -3.81 -13.68 -26.57
C SER A 129 -5.23 -13.70 -26.02
N PRO A 130 -6.19 -12.95 -26.63
CA PRO A 130 -7.58 -12.99 -26.22
C PRO A 130 -8.20 -14.39 -26.32
N GLU A 131 -7.92 -15.13 -27.42
CA GLU A 131 -8.44 -16.47 -27.64
C GLU A 131 -8.01 -17.43 -26.52
N GLU A 132 -6.71 -17.45 -26.19
CA GLU A 132 -6.19 -18.31 -25.13
C GLU A 132 -6.81 -17.96 -23.77
N SER A 133 -6.80 -16.68 -23.41
CA SER A 133 -7.22 -16.23 -22.08
C SER A 133 -8.74 -16.30 -21.86
N LEU A 134 -9.56 -16.03 -22.91
CA LEU A 134 -11.01 -15.92 -22.77
C LEU A 134 -11.76 -17.22 -23.06
N LEU A 135 -11.19 -18.13 -23.82
CA LEU A 135 -11.85 -19.38 -24.23
C LEU A 135 -11.38 -20.61 -23.45
N THR A 136 -10.11 -20.64 -23.02
CA THR A 136 -9.57 -21.82 -22.34
C THR A 136 -10.16 -21.98 -20.93
N GLY A 137 -10.87 -23.09 -20.70
CA GLY A 137 -11.44 -23.41 -19.39
C GLY A 137 -12.64 -22.54 -18.97
N THR A 138 -13.24 -21.79 -19.90
CA THR A 138 -14.26 -20.79 -19.62
C THR A 138 -15.63 -21.10 -20.23
N ASN A 139 -15.87 -22.32 -20.65
CA ASN A 139 -17.12 -22.70 -21.33
C ASN A 139 -17.45 -21.77 -22.51
N ASN A 140 -16.49 -21.65 -23.45
CA ASN A 140 -16.56 -20.74 -24.61
C ASN A 140 -16.84 -19.27 -24.24
N GLY A 141 -16.22 -18.76 -23.19
CA GLY A 141 -16.33 -17.38 -22.76
C GLY A 141 -17.54 -17.07 -21.88
N ALA A 142 -18.37 -18.06 -21.54
CA ALA A 142 -19.51 -17.86 -20.63
C ALA A 142 -19.06 -17.62 -19.18
N ASP A 143 -18.01 -18.30 -18.74
CA ASP A 143 -17.55 -18.34 -17.35
C ASP A 143 -16.14 -17.74 -17.17
N ILE A 144 -15.91 -16.51 -17.61
CA ILE A 144 -14.60 -15.89 -17.54
C ILE A 144 -14.27 -15.47 -16.09
N ARG A 145 -15.14 -14.67 -15.47
CA ARG A 145 -14.91 -14.09 -14.14
C ARG A 145 -14.72 -15.16 -13.06
N GLY A 146 -13.67 -15.08 -12.31
CA GLY A 146 -13.30 -16.03 -11.27
C GLY A 146 -12.72 -17.37 -11.76
N LYS A 147 -12.66 -17.61 -13.10
CA LYS A 147 -12.16 -18.87 -13.67
C LYS A 147 -10.96 -18.69 -14.60
N ALA A 148 -11.02 -17.77 -15.57
CA ALA A 148 -9.96 -17.54 -16.54
C ALA A 148 -8.67 -17.07 -15.89
N ASN A 149 -7.52 -17.44 -16.48
CA ASN A 149 -6.22 -16.81 -16.20
C ASN A 149 -5.92 -15.83 -17.34
N LEU A 150 -5.92 -14.54 -17.02
CA LEU A 150 -5.63 -13.48 -17.97
C LEU A 150 -4.12 -13.27 -18.05
N LYS A 151 -3.54 -13.40 -19.25
CA LYS A 151 -2.14 -13.05 -19.54
C LYS A 151 -2.10 -11.64 -20.10
N LEU A 152 -1.67 -10.68 -19.31
CA LEU A 152 -1.79 -9.24 -19.55
C LEU A 152 -0.45 -8.61 -19.89
N LYS A 153 -0.48 -7.62 -20.77
CA LYS A 153 0.68 -6.80 -21.16
C LYS A 153 0.42 -5.36 -20.68
N PRO A 154 0.89 -4.99 -19.48
CA PRO A 154 0.75 -3.62 -18.99
C PRO A 154 1.50 -2.62 -19.85
N ASP A 155 0.99 -1.39 -19.93
CA ASP A 155 1.60 -0.30 -20.67
C ASP A 155 2.77 0.35 -19.92
N ARG A 156 2.77 0.27 -18.56
CA ARG A 156 3.72 1.00 -17.72
C ARG A 156 3.92 0.34 -16.37
N VAL A 157 5.08 0.60 -15.74
CA VAL A 157 5.38 0.23 -14.35
C VAL A 157 5.77 1.48 -13.55
N ALA A 158 5.24 1.61 -12.32
CA ALA A 158 5.68 2.61 -11.35
C ALA A 158 6.19 1.91 -10.08
N MET A 159 7.33 2.34 -9.55
CA MET A 159 7.98 1.74 -8.39
C MET A 159 8.27 2.79 -7.32
N GLN A 160 8.00 2.48 -6.06
CA GLN A 160 8.44 3.31 -4.94
C GLN A 160 9.83 2.86 -4.46
N ASP A 161 10.59 3.76 -3.85
CA ASP A 161 12.01 3.56 -3.51
C ASP A 161 12.31 2.32 -2.65
N ALA A 162 11.45 2.00 -1.68
CA ALA A 162 11.70 0.86 -0.80
C ALA A 162 11.55 -0.50 -1.50
N SER A 163 10.66 -0.62 -2.51
CA SER A 163 10.46 -1.85 -3.29
C SER A 163 11.26 -1.88 -4.59
N ALA A 164 11.58 -0.73 -5.17
CA ALA A 164 12.38 -0.62 -6.38
C ALA A 164 13.78 -1.22 -6.21
N GLN A 165 14.36 -1.14 -5.00
CA GLN A 165 15.67 -1.75 -4.71
C GLN A 165 15.68 -3.23 -5.11
N MET A 166 14.76 -4.00 -4.56
CA MET A 166 14.69 -5.44 -4.83
C MET A 166 14.21 -5.73 -6.25
N ALA A 167 13.27 -4.96 -6.79
CA ALA A 167 12.82 -5.12 -8.17
C ALA A 167 13.95 -4.91 -9.17
N LEU A 168 14.79 -3.88 -8.97
CA LEU A 168 15.95 -3.63 -9.83
C LEU A 168 17.03 -4.69 -9.69
N LEU A 169 17.36 -5.13 -8.47
CA LEU A 169 18.30 -6.24 -8.27
C LEU A 169 17.82 -7.51 -8.98
N GLN A 170 16.51 -7.78 -8.97
CA GLN A 170 15.91 -8.87 -9.72
C GLN A 170 15.99 -8.64 -11.24
N PHE A 171 15.64 -7.43 -11.71
CA PHE A 171 15.76 -7.08 -13.13
C PHE A 171 17.20 -7.21 -13.64
N MET A 172 18.17 -6.74 -12.86
CA MET A 172 19.61 -6.86 -13.19
C MET A 172 20.03 -8.32 -13.39
N SER A 173 19.50 -9.25 -12.59
CA SER A 173 19.79 -10.68 -12.73
C SER A 173 19.27 -11.28 -14.05
N CYS A 174 18.27 -10.63 -14.70
CA CYS A 174 17.80 -11.02 -16.04
C CYS A 174 18.76 -10.60 -17.17
N GLY A 175 19.65 -9.63 -16.93
CA GLY A 175 20.70 -9.20 -17.84
C GLY A 175 20.23 -8.48 -19.11
N LEU A 176 19.05 -7.90 -19.10
CA LEU A 176 18.53 -7.08 -20.21
C LEU A 176 19.19 -5.69 -20.23
N PRO A 177 19.37 -5.09 -21.40
CA PRO A 177 20.00 -3.77 -21.52
C PRO A 177 19.06 -2.62 -21.14
N THR A 178 17.76 -2.78 -21.30
CA THR A 178 16.73 -1.76 -21.03
C THR A 178 15.42 -2.41 -20.61
N THR A 179 14.53 -1.65 -19.99
CA THR A 179 13.17 -2.11 -19.70
C THR A 179 12.34 -2.21 -20.97
N ALA A 180 11.42 -3.16 -21.00
CA ALA A 180 10.55 -3.41 -22.16
C ALA A 180 9.35 -2.45 -22.22
N VAL A 181 8.96 -1.87 -21.09
CA VAL A 181 7.89 -0.88 -20.98
C VAL A 181 8.40 0.37 -20.27
N PRO A 182 7.83 1.54 -20.51
CA PRO A 182 8.13 2.74 -19.72
C PRO A 182 7.99 2.48 -18.24
N ALA A 183 8.95 2.92 -17.45
CA ALA A 183 8.96 2.72 -16.01
C ALA A 183 9.41 3.98 -15.28
N SER A 184 9.00 4.10 -14.00
CA SER A 184 9.41 5.20 -13.14
C SER A 184 9.70 4.71 -11.71
N ILE A 185 10.66 5.38 -11.06
CA ILE A 185 10.99 5.19 -9.64
C ILE A 185 10.71 6.49 -8.90
N HIS A 186 10.07 6.40 -7.74
CA HIS A 186 9.67 7.54 -6.92
C HIS A 186 10.22 7.39 -5.51
N CYS A 187 10.98 8.40 -5.03
CA CYS A 187 11.63 8.36 -3.72
C CYS A 187 10.76 9.05 -2.67
N ASP A 188 9.79 8.33 -2.12
CA ASP A 188 8.78 8.86 -1.21
C ASP A 188 8.60 8.07 0.11
N HIS A 189 9.15 6.85 0.23
CA HIS A 189 8.97 5.99 1.40
C HIS A 189 10.09 6.11 2.43
N MET A 190 11.27 6.60 2.05
CA MET A 190 12.45 6.65 2.93
C MET A 190 12.72 8.07 3.46
N ILE A 191 11.69 8.91 3.49
CA ILE A 191 11.74 10.30 3.99
C ILE A 191 10.97 10.39 5.29
N VAL A 192 11.61 10.93 6.31
CA VAL A 192 11.01 11.18 7.63
C VAL A 192 10.12 12.42 7.56
N GLY A 193 9.07 12.47 8.37
CA GLY A 193 8.20 13.63 8.52
C GLY A 193 7.98 13.95 10.00
N GLU A 194 8.80 14.83 10.57
CA GLU A 194 8.80 15.14 12.00
C GLU A 194 8.81 16.66 12.28
N ARG A 195 9.77 17.37 11.72
CA ARG A 195 10.12 18.76 12.08
C ARG A 195 9.85 19.76 10.95
N GLY A 196 9.44 19.27 9.81
CA GLY A 196 9.20 20.06 8.61
C GLY A 196 10.16 19.73 7.46
N ALA A 197 9.72 20.04 6.24
CA ALA A 197 10.41 19.68 5.01
C ALA A 197 11.87 20.15 4.96
N ASP A 198 12.14 21.38 5.40
CA ASP A 198 13.46 22.02 5.33
C ASP A 198 14.52 21.30 6.19
N VAL A 199 14.10 20.58 7.23
CA VAL A 199 14.98 19.83 8.12
C VAL A 199 15.02 18.36 7.75
N ASP A 200 13.85 17.77 7.55
CA ASP A 200 13.68 16.33 7.43
C ASP A 200 14.15 15.79 6.07
N LEU A 201 13.91 16.52 4.97
CA LEU A 201 14.28 16.07 3.63
C LEU A 201 15.81 16.01 3.43
N PRO A 202 16.62 17.05 3.73
CA PRO A 202 18.08 16.97 3.61
C PRO A 202 18.69 15.90 4.50
N GLN A 203 18.16 15.70 5.70
CA GLN A 203 18.60 14.65 6.62
C GLN A 203 18.31 13.25 6.08
N SER A 204 17.11 13.04 5.51
CA SER A 204 16.70 11.78 4.90
C SER A 204 17.54 11.46 3.66
N ILE A 205 17.81 12.44 2.80
CA ILE A 205 18.69 12.30 1.63
C ILE A 205 20.08 11.85 2.06
N LYS A 206 20.66 12.53 3.05
CA LYS A 206 21.98 12.17 3.56
C LYS A 206 22.02 10.77 4.17
N GLY A 207 21.00 10.42 4.95
CA GLY A 207 20.90 9.10 5.62
C GLY A 207 20.65 7.92 4.68
N ASN A 208 20.08 8.17 3.51
CA ASN A 208 19.73 7.13 2.52
C ASN A 208 20.50 7.29 1.20
N LYS A 209 21.56 8.08 1.17
CA LYS A 209 22.32 8.43 -0.05
C LYS A 209 22.70 7.19 -0.88
N GLU A 210 23.22 6.15 -0.24
CA GLU A 210 23.63 4.91 -0.91
C GLU A 210 22.48 4.28 -1.71
N VAL A 211 21.27 4.26 -1.14
CA VAL A 211 20.11 3.68 -1.80
C VAL A 211 19.63 4.57 -2.94
N PHE A 212 19.61 5.89 -2.75
CA PHE A 212 19.20 6.81 -3.81
C PHE A 212 20.21 6.81 -4.97
N ASP A 213 21.51 6.75 -4.70
CA ASP A 213 22.57 6.63 -5.72
C ASP A 213 22.42 5.32 -6.52
N PHE A 214 22.11 4.20 -5.84
CA PHE A 214 21.82 2.93 -6.50
C PHE A 214 20.60 3.03 -7.42
N LEU A 215 19.50 3.58 -6.93
CA LEU A 215 18.26 3.71 -7.70
C LEU A 215 18.44 4.64 -8.90
N GLU A 216 19.12 5.76 -8.72
CA GLU A 216 19.40 6.72 -9.78
C GLU A 216 20.33 6.15 -10.85
N SER A 217 21.44 5.50 -10.45
CA SER A 217 22.36 4.89 -11.40
C SER A 217 21.72 3.75 -12.18
N ALA A 218 20.92 2.90 -11.53
CA ALA A 218 20.16 1.86 -12.20
C ALA A 218 19.09 2.44 -13.14
N ALA A 219 18.39 3.49 -12.72
CA ALA A 219 17.39 4.16 -13.56
C ALA A 219 18.03 4.71 -14.85
N LYS A 220 19.16 5.42 -14.73
CA LYS A 220 19.92 5.95 -15.89
C LYS A 220 20.40 4.82 -16.80
N LYS A 221 20.93 3.73 -16.24
CA LYS A 221 21.42 2.61 -17.03
C LYS A 221 20.33 1.94 -17.87
N TYR A 222 19.16 1.71 -17.27
CA TYR A 222 18.11 0.88 -17.87
C TYR A 222 16.96 1.66 -18.52
N GLY A 223 17.03 3.00 -18.54
CA GLY A 223 16.03 3.85 -19.19
C GLY A 223 14.74 3.99 -18.37
N ILE A 224 14.89 4.20 -17.05
CA ILE A 224 13.78 4.40 -16.12
C ILE A 224 13.77 5.87 -15.68
N GLU A 225 12.60 6.51 -15.62
CA GLU A 225 12.47 7.85 -15.08
C GLU A 225 12.65 7.82 -13.56
N PHE A 226 13.57 8.62 -13.03
CA PHE A 226 13.86 8.68 -11.61
C PHE A 226 13.36 10.01 -11.02
N TRP A 227 12.39 9.92 -10.11
CA TRP A 227 11.86 11.03 -9.32
C TRP A 227 12.63 11.11 -8.01
N PRO A 228 13.46 12.14 -7.79
CA PRO A 228 14.31 12.25 -6.62
C PRO A 228 13.51 12.45 -5.31
N PRO A 229 14.16 12.28 -4.14
CA PRO A 229 13.54 12.59 -2.86
C PRO A 229 13.04 14.03 -2.79
N GLY A 230 11.80 14.23 -2.38
CA GLY A 230 11.14 15.54 -2.36
C GLY A 230 10.28 15.86 -3.58
N ALA A 231 10.40 15.09 -4.65
CA ALA A 231 9.60 15.28 -5.87
C ALA A 231 8.09 15.05 -5.66
N GLY A 232 7.73 14.16 -4.75
CA GLY A 232 6.34 13.88 -4.42
C GLY A 232 6.05 12.41 -4.13
N ILE A 233 4.86 12.18 -3.61
CA ILE A 233 4.32 10.85 -3.34
C ILE A 233 4.02 10.16 -4.67
N ILE A 234 4.47 8.91 -4.83
CA ILE A 234 4.36 8.13 -6.07
C ILE A 234 2.98 8.26 -6.74
N HIS A 235 1.89 8.11 -5.99
CA HIS A 235 0.55 8.09 -6.59
C HIS A 235 0.06 9.45 -7.06
N GLN A 236 0.56 10.55 -6.48
CA GLN A 236 0.30 11.91 -6.96
C GLN A 236 1.12 12.20 -8.22
N ASN A 237 2.42 11.87 -8.21
CA ASN A 237 3.26 12.00 -9.40
C ASN A 237 2.72 11.16 -10.57
N VAL A 238 2.22 9.94 -10.30
CA VAL A 238 1.59 9.07 -11.31
C VAL A 238 0.30 9.69 -11.84
N LEU A 239 -0.57 10.20 -10.97
CA LEU A 239 -1.83 10.83 -11.39
C LEU A 239 -1.57 12.07 -12.24
N GLU A 240 -0.59 12.90 -11.87
CA GLU A 240 -0.23 14.15 -12.54
C GLU A 240 0.49 13.95 -13.87
N ASN A 241 1.24 12.86 -14.04
CA ASN A 241 2.16 12.70 -15.17
C ASN A 241 1.86 11.51 -16.08
N TYR A 242 1.32 10.40 -15.56
CA TYR A 242 1.29 9.12 -16.26
C TYR A 242 -0.09 8.50 -16.40
N SER A 243 -0.97 8.70 -15.42
CA SER A 243 -2.33 8.15 -15.50
C SER A 243 -3.09 8.74 -16.66
N ALA A 244 -3.81 7.89 -17.39
CA ALA A 244 -4.63 8.29 -18.54
C ALA A 244 -5.82 7.33 -18.70
N PRO A 245 -6.96 7.79 -19.24
CA PRO A 245 -8.11 6.93 -19.48
C PRO A 245 -7.77 5.73 -20.36
N GLY A 246 -8.09 4.53 -19.93
CA GLY A 246 -7.84 3.29 -20.67
C GLY A 246 -6.43 2.69 -20.53
N LEU A 247 -5.52 3.35 -19.80
CA LEU A 247 -4.19 2.83 -19.47
C LEU A 247 -4.29 1.60 -18.57
N MET A 248 -3.38 0.64 -18.75
CA MET A 248 -3.12 -0.42 -17.78
C MET A 248 -1.72 -0.29 -17.22
N MET A 249 -1.59 -0.21 -15.88
CA MET A 249 -0.28 -0.14 -15.23
C MET A 249 -0.17 -1.03 -14.01
N LEU A 250 1.06 -1.46 -13.73
CA LEU A 250 1.43 -2.11 -12.47
C LEU A 250 2.21 -1.13 -11.60
N GLY A 251 2.01 -1.21 -10.29
CA GLY A 251 2.79 -0.43 -9.35
C GLY A 251 3.23 -1.24 -8.16
N THR A 252 4.46 -1.02 -7.70
CA THR A 252 5.00 -1.75 -6.53
C THR A 252 4.50 -1.19 -5.20
N ASP A 253 3.36 -0.55 -5.22
CA ASP A 253 2.64 -0.09 -4.04
C ASP A 253 1.16 -0.48 -4.10
N SER A 254 0.56 -0.78 -2.95
CA SER A 254 -0.84 -1.22 -2.85
C SER A 254 -1.86 -0.13 -3.20
N HIS A 255 -1.47 1.17 -3.15
CA HIS A 255 -2.34 2.30 -3.50
C HIS A 255 -2.20 2.76 -4.96
N THR A 256 -1.53 1.97 -5.80
CA THR A 256 -1.51 2.16 -7.27
C THR A 256 -2.91 2.36 -7.88
N PRO A 257 -4.00 1.75 -7.36
CA PRO A 257 -5.37 2.00 -7.79
C PRO A 257 -5.81 3.47 -7.77
N ASN A 258 -5.09 4.37 -7.09
CA ASN A 258 -5.29 5.83 -7.13
C ASN A 258 -5.45 6.36 -8.59
N ALA A 259 -4.67 5.83 -9.51
CA ALA A 259 -4.72 6.19 -10.93
C ALA A 259 -6.05 5.82 -11.62
N GLY A 260 -6.84 4.94 -11.02
CA GLY A 260 -8.18 4.56 -11.48
C GLY A 260 -9.19 5.71 -11.43
N GLY A 261 -8.93 6.76 -10.63
CA GLY A 261 -9.72 7.98 -10.61
C GLY A 261 -9.62 8.79 -11.91
N LEU A 262 -8.61 8.51 -12.75
CA LEU A 262 -8.48 9.06 -14.11
C LEU A 262 -8.77 7.98 -15.19
N GLY A 263 -9.51 6.92 -14.84
CA GLY A 263 -9.97 5.91 -15.80
C GLY A 263 -8.90 4.90 -16.23
N ALA A 264 -7.87 4.67 -15.44
CA ALA A 264 -6.85 3.64 -15.65
C ALA A 264 -7.17 2.34 -14.88
N ILE A 265 -6.80 1.19 -15.42
CA ILE A 265 -6.66 -0.05 -14.65
C ILE A 265 -5.25 -0.07 -14.07
N ALA A 266 -5.15 0.29 -12.81
CA ALA A 266 -3.87 0.40 -12.11
C ALA A 266 -3.86 -0.57 -10.92
N ILE A 267 -2.90 -1.50 -10.90
CA ILE A 267 -2.92 -2.63 -9.96
C ILE A 267 -1.65 -2.65 -9.13
N GLY A 268 -1.84 -2.70 -7.80
CA GLY A 268 -0.74 -2.88 -6.85
C GLY A 268 -0.22 -4.32 -6.87
N VAL A 269 1.10 -4.47 -7.02
CA VAL A 269 1.79 -5.75 -7.16
C VAL A 269 3.08 -5.79 -6.34
N GLY A 270 3.68 -6.97 -6.20
CA GLY A 270 5.04 -7.10 -5.68
C GLY A 270 6.10 -6.78 -6.74
N GLY A 271 7.35 -6.58 -6.31
CA GLY A 271 8.45 -6.25 -7.21
C GLY A 271 8.67 -7.30 -8.31
N ALA A 272 8.55 -8.59 -8.00
CA ALA A 272 8.69 -9.65 -9.00
C ALA A 272 7.60 -9.62 -10.09
N ASP A 273 6.39 -9.19 -9.78
CA ASP A 273 5.34 -8.97 -10.78
C ASP A 273 5.65 -7.75 -11.67
N ALA A 274 6.21 -6.70 -11.06
CA ALA A 274 6.68 -5.52 -11.81
C ALA A 274 7.79 -5.91 -12.79
N VAL A 275 8.73 -6.77 -12.36
CA VAL A 275 9.81 -7.27 -13.22
C VAL A 275 9.27 -8.03 -14.43
N ASP A 276 8.18 -8.80 -14.33
CA ASP A 276 7.59 -9.46 -15.51
C ASP A 276 7.29 -8.44 -16.62
N ALA A 277 6.64 -7.33 -16.27
CA ALA A 277 6.36 -6.27 -17.25
C ALA A 277 7.65 -5.61 -17.77
N LEU A 278 8.63 -5.39 -16.90
CA LEU A 278 9.92 -4.79 -17.28
C LEU A 278 10.72 -5.66 -18.25
N VAL A 279 10.49 -6.99 -18.26
CA VAL A 279 11.18 -7.95 -19.16
C VAL A 279 10.29 -8.46 -20.30
N ASP A 280 9.17 -7.81 -20.57
CA ASP A 280 8.17 -8.21 -21.57
C ASP A 280 7.55 -9.60 -21.36
N ALA A 281 7.55 -10.11 -20.13
CA ALA A 281 6.78 -11.30 -19.79
C ALA A 281 5.31 -10.93 -19.55
N PRO A 282 4.34 -11.77 -19.94
CA PRO A 282 2.94 -11.50 -19.62
C PRO A 282 2.72 -11.63 -18.11
N TRP A 283 2.01 -10.65 -17.55
CA TRP A 283 1.60 -10.71 -16.16
C TRP A 283 0.27 -11.48 -16.03
N GLU A 284 0.25 -12.48 -15.14
CA GLU A 284 -0.92 -13.34 -14.94
C GLU A 284 -1.86 -12.78 -13.87
N LEU A 285 -3.14 -12.68 -14.21
CA LEU A 285 -4.21 -12.34 -13.29
C LEU A 285 -5.39 -13.31 -13.42
N LYS A 286 -5.80 -13.93 -12.34
CA LYS A 286 -7.09 -14.63 -12.34
C LYS A 286 -8.20 -13.62 -12.59
N ALA A 287 -9.03 -13.83 -13.61
CA ALA A 287 -10.06 -12.89 -14.04
C ALA A 287 -10.94 -12.44 -12.85
N PRO A 288 -10.88 -11.16 -12.43
CA PRO A 288 -11.64 -10.69 -11.29
C PRO A 288 -13.15 -10.70 -11.58
N LYS A 289 -13.95 -10.80 -10.54
CA LYS A 289 -15.34 -10.39 -10.55
C LYS A 289 -15.45 -8.87 -10.55
N ILE A 290 -16.60 -8.34 -10.92
CA ILE A 290 -16.80 -6.89 -10.95
C ILE A 290 -17.88 -6.50 -9.93
N LEU A 291 -17.47 -5.65 -8.98
CA LEU A 291 -18.36 -5.00 -8.03
C LEU A 291 -18.73 -3.62 -8.59
N GLY A 292 -19.98 -3.42 -8.95
CA GLY A 292 -20.49 -2.13 -9.38
C GLY A 292 -20.88 -1.26 -8.18
N VAL A 293 -20.39 -0.02 -8.12
CA VAL A 293 -20.83 0.97 -7.14
C VAL A 293 -21.57 2.10 -7.87
N ASN A 294 -22.88 2.11 -7.69
CA ASN A 294 -23.77 3.09 -8.29
C ASN A 294 -23.82 4.34 -7.41
N LEU A 295 -23.28 5.46 -7.89
CA LEU A 295 -23.32 6.76 -7.22
C LEU A 295 -24.48 7.58 -7.77
N VAL A 296 -25.39 8.01 -6.89
CA VAL A 296 -26.52 8.90 -7.23
C VAL A 296 -26.46 10.19 -6.41
N GLY A 297 -27.11 11.25 -6.89
CA GLY A 297 -27.05 12.56 -6.22
C GLY A 297 -25.69 13.25 -6.33
N GLN A 298 -25.41 14.17 -5.41
CA GLN A 298 -24.15 14.93 -5.34
C GLN A 298 -23.76 15.22 -3.89
N LEU A 299 -22.45 15.31 -3.60
CA LEU A 299 -21.93 15.67 -2.30
C LEU A 299 -22.29 17.11 -1.94
N SER A 300 -22.52 17.38 -0.67
CA SER A 300 -22.84 18.72 -0.17
C SER A 300 -22.32 18.94 1.26
N GLY A 301 -22.15 20.20 1.63
CA GLY A 301 -21.78 20.59 2.99
C GLY A 301 -20.41 20.10 3.41
N TRP A 302 -20.35 19.29 4.46
CA TRP A 302 -19.14 18.71 5.02
C TRP A 302 -18.72 17.39 4.36
N ALA A 303 -19.62 16.76 3.60
CA ALA A 303 -19.28 15.50 2.94
C ALA A 303 -18.24 15.70 1.82
N SER A 304 -17.34 14.76 1.69
CA SER A 304 -16.22 14.77 0.76
C SER A 304 -16.11 13.42 -0.01
N PRO A 305 -15.34 13.32 -1.08
CA PRO A 305 -15.07 12.04 -1.74
C PRO A 305 -14.50 10.97 -0.81
N LYS A 306 -13.76 11.38 0.24
CA LYS A 306 -13.25 10.47 1.27
C LYS A 306 -14.37 9.69 1.96
N ASP A 307 -15.50 10.33 2.22
CA ASP A 307 -16.62 9.72 2.93
C ASP A 307 -17.30 8.61 2.11
N ILE A 308 -17.23 8.67 0.78
CA ILE A 308 -17.72 7.61 -0.11
C ILE A 308 -16.99 6.30 0.20
N ILE A 309 -15.66 6.34 0.24
CA ILE A 309 -14.86 5.12 0.46
C ILE A 309 -14.82 4.70 1.92
N LEU A 310 -14.89 5.61 2.87
CA LEU A 310 -15.02 5.30 4.29
C LEU A 310 -16.34 4.56 4.56
N ASN A 311 -17.44 5.04 4.00
CA ASN A 311 -18.74 4.37 4.06
C ASN A 311 -18.71 2.98 3.40
N LEU A 312 -18.13 2.89 2.18
CA LEU A 312 -18.03 1.63 1.45
C LEU A 312 -17.16 0.60 2.21
N ALA A 313 -16.08 1.04 2.86
CA ALA A 313 -15.25 0.20 3.70
C ALA A 313 -16.03 -0.38 4.88
N GLY A 314 -16.89 0.40 5.51
CA GLY A 314 -17.80 -0.08 6.55
C GLY A 314 -18.79 -1.14 6.07
N GLN A 315 -19.26 -1.02 4.82
CA GLN A 315 -20.21 -2.00 4.25
C GLN A 315 -19.54 -3.30 3.77
N LEU A 316 -18.31 -3.23 3.25
CA LEU A 316 -17.59 -4.37 2.64
C LEU A 316 -16.62 -5.04 3.59
N THR A 317 -16.16 -4.35 4.61
CA THR A 317 -15.00 -4.70 5.44
C THR A 317 -13.70 -4.82 4.64
N VAL A 318 -12.59 -5.11 5.31
CA VAL A 318 -11.26 -5.27 4.67
C VAL A 318 -11.17 -6.45 3.68
N ARG A 319 -12.20 -7.27 3.56
CA ARG A 319 -12.22 -8.50 2.73
C ARG A 319 -13.26 -8.50 1.63
N GLY A 320 -14.27 -7.63 1.69
CA GLY A 320 -15.43 -7.69 0.80
C GLY A 320 -15.14 -7.46 -0.67
N GLY A 321 -14.02 -6.79 -0.97
CA GLY A 321 -13.51 -6.56 -2.33
C GLY A 321 -12.56 -7.64 -2.86
N THR A 322 -12.21 -8.65 -2.06
CA THR A 322 -11.24 -9.68 -2.46
C THR A 322 -11.69 -10.43 -3.71
N GLY A 323 -10.86 -10.42 -4.75
CA GLY A 323 -11.16 -11.03 -6.04
C GLY A 323 -12.10 -10.20 -6.93
N TYR A 324 -12.38 -8.96 -6.56
CA TYR A 324 -13.17 -8.02 -7.36
C TYR A 324 -12.32 -6.86 -7.88
N ILE A 325 -12.76 -6.29 -9.00
CA ILE A 325 -12.50 -4.90 -9.38
C ILE A 325 -13.73 -4.10 -9.00
N VAL A 326 -13.53 -2.94 -8.38
CA VAL A 326 -14.62 -2.00 -8.08
C VAL A 326 -14.77 -1.03 -9.24
N GLU A 327 -15.91 -1.05 -9.91
CA GLU A 327 -16.23 -0.14 -10.99
C GLU A 327 -17.33 0.81 -10.56
N TYR A 328 -17.02 2.11 -10.53
CA TYR A 328 -17.96 3.16 -10.15
C TYR A 328 -18.78 3.59 -11.37
N PHE A 329 -20.06 3.80 -11.18
CA PHE A 329 -20.97 4.23 -12.24
C PHE A 329 -22.14 5.04 -11.66
N GLY A 330 -23.05 5.48 -12.50
CA GLY A 330 -24.23 6.26 -12.12
C GLY A 330 -24.03 7.77 -12.30
N PRO A 331 -25.11 8.56 -12.15
CA PRO A 331 -25.08 10.00 -12.44
C PRO A 331 -24.21 10.80 -11.46
N GLY A 332 -24.04 10.32 -10.21
CA GLY A 332 -23.21 10.96 -9.20
C GLY A 332 -21.73 11.01 -9.56
N VAL A 333 -21.26 10.09 -10.45
CA VAL A 333 -19.87 10.09 -10.93
C VAL A 333 -19.51 11.40 -11.65
N GLU A 334 -20.44 11.96 -12.42
CA GLU A 334 -20.21 13.20 -13.17
C GLU A 334 -20.14 14.46 -12.27
N THR A 335 -20.43 14.33 -10.98
CA THR A 335 -20.38 15.45 -10.00
C THR A 335 -19.06 15.50 -9.21
N LEU A 336 -18.17 14.52 -9.39
CA LEU A 336 -16.92 14.41 -8.68
C LEU A 336 -15.75 14.98 -9.48
N ALA A 337 -14.82 15.66 -8.78
CA ALA A 337 -13.54 16.05 -9.36
C ALA A 337 -12.63 14.82 -9.57
N THR A 338 -11.68 14.92 -10.51
CA THR A 338 -10.71 13.85 -10.80
C THR A 338 -9.93 13.42 -9.56
N THR A 339 -9.44 14.37 -8.76
CA THR A 339 -8.72 14.10 -7.52
C THR A 339 -9.58 13.40 -6.47
N GLY A 340 -10.86 13.78 -6.38
CA GLY A 340 -11.83 13.10 -5.52
C GLY A 340 -12.09 11.65 -5.95
N MET A 341 -12.23 11.39 -7.25
CA MET A 341 -12.34 10.02 -7.78
C MET A 341 -11.07 9.20 -7.46
N SER A 342 -9.89 9.83 -7.52
CA SER A 342 -8.62 9.20 -7.16
C SER A 342 -8.54 8.85 -5.67
N THR A 343 -9.02 9.72 -4.78
CA THR A 343 -9.17 9.43 -3.34
C THR A 343 -10.02 8.17 -3.10
N VAL A 344 -11.14 8.06 -3.79
CA VAL A 344 -12.02 6.88 -3.68
C VAL A 344 -11.33 5.61 -4.17
N CYS A 345 -10.66 5.65 -5.33
CA CYS A 345 -9.90 4.52 -5.87
C CYS A 345 -8.71 4.12 -4.99
N ASN A 346 -8.02 5.09 -4.38
CA ASN A 346 -6.86 4.88 -3.52
C ASN A 346 -7.16 3.87 -2.42
N MET A 347 -8.25 4.06 -1.70
CA MET A 347 -8.64 3.18 -0.60
C MET A 347 -9.38 1.90 -1.02
N GLY A 348 -9.43 1.59 -2.29
CA GLY A 348 -9.84 0.26 -2.77
C GLY A 348 -8.95 -0.87 -2.24
N ALA A 349 -7.69 -0.56 -1.91
CA ALA A 349 -6.77 -1.49 -1.26
C ALA A 349 -7.25 -1.91 0.14
N GLU A 350 -7.88 -1.01 0.89
CA GLU A 350 -8.35 -1.23 2.26
C GLU A 350 -9.60 -2.12 2.35
N ILE A 351 -10.32 -2.28 1.25
CA ILE A 351 -11.42 -3.26 1.14
C ILE A 351 -11.00 -4.57 0.46
N GLY A 352 -9.70 -4.74 0.18
CA GLY A 352 -9.13 -5.93 -0.44
C GLY A 352 -9.37 -6.07 -1.95
N ALA A 353 -9.83 -5.02 -2.63
CA ALA A 353 -10.08 -5.04 -4.07
C ALA A 353 -8.78 -5.21 -4.88
N THR A 354 -8.90 -5.84 -6.06
CA THR A 354 -7.79 -5.96 -7.03
C THR A 354 -7.37 -4.59 -7.53
N THR A 355 -8.35 -3.76 -7.90
CA THR A 355 -8.24 -2.34 -8.23
C THR A 355 -9.62 -1.69 -8.19
N SER A 356 -9.65 -0.38 -8.40
CA SER A 356 -10.86 0.43 -8.51
C SER A 356 -10.77 1.33 -9.75
N ILE A 357 -11.89 1.63 -10.38
CA ILE A 357 -11.90 2.44 -11.60
C ILE A 357 -13.16 3.30 -11.72
N PHE A 358 -12.99 4.53 -12.21
CA PHE A 358 -14.06 5.42 -12.69
C PHE A 358 -14.10 5.46 -14.22
N PRO A 359 -15.27 5.65 -14.83
CA PRO A 359 -15.35 5.89 -16.28
C PRO A 359 -14.80 7.28 -16.62
N PHE A 360 -14.48 7.49 -17.89
CA PHE A 360 -14.10 8.82 -18.37
C PHE A 360 -15.26 9.80 -18.22
N THR A 361 -14.99 10.94 -17.54
CA THR A 361 -15.94 12.01 -17.27
C THR A 361 -15.45 13.35 -17.81
N LYS A 362 -16.35 14.35 -17.81
CA LYS A 362 -15.98 15.72 -18.17
C LYS A 362 -14.95 16.34 -17.23
N ALA A 363 -14.87 15.92 -15.97
CA ALA A 363 -13.90 16.42 -14.99
C ALA A 363 -12.46 16.05 -15.34
N HIS A 364 -12.25 14.97 -16.10
CA HIS A 364 -10.91 14.55 -16.53
C HIS A 364 -10.26 15.51 -17.52
N VAL A 365 -11.05 16.15 -18.37
CA VAL A 365 -10.55 17.05 -19.45
C VAL A 365 -9.77 18.24 -18.86
N PRO A 366 -10.35 19.09 -17.99
CA PRO A 366 -9.61 20.21 -17.40
C PRO A 366 -8.42 19.75 -16.57
N TYR A 367 -8.51 18.60 -15.87
CA TYR A 367 -7.37 18.06 -15.13
C TYR A 367 -6.19 17.68 -16.03
N LEU A 368 -6.45 16.99 -17.14
CA LEU A 368 -5.43 16.64 -18.13
C LEU A 368 -4.82 17.89 -18.80
N HIS A 369 -5.62 18.92 -19.06
CA HIS A 369 -5.09 20.21 -19.56
C HIS A 369 -4.23 20.91 -18.51
N ALA A 370 -4.68 20.99 -17.27
CA ALA A 370 -3.94 21.63 -16.18
C ALA A 370 -2.60 20.95 -15.87
N THR A 371 -2.51 19.64 -16.14
CA THR A 371 -1.28 18.84 -16.00
C THR A 371 -0.52 18.64 -17.32
N HIS A 372 -0.70 19.55 -18.29
CA HIS A 372 0.00 19.59 -19.59
C HIS A 372 -0.17 18.36 -20.47
N ARG A 373 -1.27 17.60 -20.31
CA ARG A 373 -1.61 16.39 -21.08
C ARG A 373 -2.82 16.59 -22.02
N GLY A 374 -2.99 17.80 -22.54
CA GLY A 374 -4.10 18.16 -23.46
C GLY A 374 -4.28 17.21 -24.65
N PRO A 375 -3.23 16.75 -25.36
CA PRO A 375 -3.37 15.76 -26.43
C PRO A 375 -4.02 14.45 -25.97
N ILE A 376 -3.76 14.00 -24.75
CA ILE A 376 -4.40 12.79 -24.15
C ILE A 376 -5.87 13.07 -23.89
N ALA A 377 -6.23 14.27 -23.41
CA ALA A 377 -7.61 14.68 -23.21
C ALA A 377 -8.41 14.61 -24.52
N ILE A 378 -7.89 15.19 -25.60
CA ILE A 378 -8.52 15.18 -26.93
C ILE A 378 -8.71 13.75 -27.45
N ALA A 379 -7.69 12.89 -27.32
CA ALA A 379 -7.78 11.50 -27.74
C ALA A 379 -8.86 10.73 -26.93
N ALA A 380 -8.88 10.92 -25.61
CA ALA A 380 -9.86 10.29 -24.73
C ALA A 380 -11.29 10.76 -25.02
N GLU A 381 -11.51 12.07 -25.23
CA GLU A 381 -12.83 12.61 -25.64
C GLU A 381 -13.30 12.01 -26.95
N THR A 382 -12.40 11.89 -27.94
CA THR A 382 -12.71 11.28 -29.24
C THR A 382 -13.19 9.85 -29.09
N ILE A 383 -12.50 9.03 -28.26
CA ILE A 383 -12.85 7.63 -28.00
C ILE A 383 -14.15 7.54 -27.20
N ALA A 384 -14.30 8.36 -26.16
CA ALA A 384 -15.49 8.38 -25.31
C ALA A 384 -16.75 8.83 -26.04
N SER A 385 -16.60 9.63 -27.10
CA SER A 385 -17.70 10.07 -27.98
C SER A 385 -18.04 9.07 -29.07
N SER A 386 -17.22 8.03 -29.27
CA SER A 386 -17.46 6.99 -30.26
C SER A 386 -18.70 6.18 -29.90
N PRO A 387 -19.66 5.98 -30.82
CA PRO A 387 -20.89 5.23 -30.51
C PRO A 387 -20.63 3.73 -30.40
N GLY A 388 -21.45 3.08 -29.57
CA GLY A 388 -21.60 1.63 -29.53
C GLY A 388 -20.44 0.87 -28.82
N PRO A 389 -20.27 -0.41 -29.15
CA PRO A 389 -19.42 -1.34 -28.42
C PRO A 389 -17.91 -1.07 -28.56
N HIS A 390 -17.52 -0.13 -29.40
CA HIS A 390 -16.11 0.24 -29.63
C HIS A 390 -15.60 1.32 -28.69
N ASN A 391 -16.46 1.89 -27.84
CA ASN A 391 -16.05 2.83 -26.80
C ASN A 391 -15.28 2.11 -25.70
N LEU A 392 -13.97 2.28 -25.67
CA LEU A 392 -13.06 1.67 -24.69
C LEU A 392 -13.24 2.24 -23.27
N LEU A 393 -13.73 3.49 -23.14
CA LEU A 393 -13.66 4.30 -21.93
C LEU A 393 -14.96 4.36 -21.13
N ARG A 394 -15.98 3.59 -21.53
CA ARG A 394 -17.27 3.45 -20.84
C ARG A 394 -17.76 2.00 -20.91
N ALA A 395 -18.51 1.57 -19.90
CA ALA A 395 -19.22 0.28 -19.94
C ALA A 395 -20.24 0.25 -21.09
N ASP A 396 -20.56 -0.96 -21.56
CA ASP A 396 -21.67 -1.14 -22.50
C ASP A 396 -23.02 -0.92 -21.82
N SER A 397 -24.00 -0.50 -22.60
CA SER A 397 -25.37 -0.56 -22.11
C SER A 397 -25.78 -2.02 -21.82
N GLY A 398 -26.30 -2.26 -20.60
CA GLY A 398 -26.66 -3.60 -20.15
C GLY A 398 -25.50 -4.45 -19.61
N ALA A 399 -24.32 -3.86 -19.40
CA ALA A 399 -23.21 -4.52 -18.72
C ALA A 399 -23.65 -5.03 -17.32
N GLN A 400 -23.28 -6.26 -17.01
CA GLN A 400 -23.67 -6.92 -15.76
C GLN A 400 -22.53 -6.87 -14.74
N TYR A 401 -22.88 -6.61 -13.48
CA TYR A 401 -21.99 -6.65 -12.34
C TYR A 401 -22.30 -7.90 -11.49
N ASP A 402 -21.28 -8.50 -10.86
CA ASP A 402 -21.49 -9.67 -9.96
C ASP A 402 -22.17 -9.25 -8.64
N LYS A 403 -21.95 -7.99 -8.23
CA LYS A 403 -22.61 -7.36 -7.08
C LYS A 403 -22.78 -5.88 -7.37
N VAL A 404 -23.85 -5.27 -6.88
CA VAL A 404 -24.10 -3.82 -6.98
C VAL A 404 -24.35 -3.25 -5.60
N ILE A 405 -23.73 -2.12 -5.30
CA ILE A 405 -24.00 -1.29 -4.12
C ILE A 405 -24.40 0.10 -4.63
N THR A 406 -25.41 0.70 -4.03
CA THR A 406 -25.82 2.09 -4.35
C THR A 406 -25.50 3.00 -3.16
N ILE A 407 -24.87 4.13 -3.43
CA ILE A 407 -24.59 5.19 -2.45
C ILE A 407 -25.23 6.48 -2.95
N ASP A 408 -26.13 7.03 -2.14
CA ASP A 408 -26.74 8.35 -2.39
C ASP A 408 -25.84 9.43 -1.78
N LEU A 409 -25.14 10.16 -2.63
CA LEU A 409 -24.23 11.24 -2.24
C LEU A 409 -24.94 12.41 -1.56
N SER A 410 -26.25 12.60 -1.84
CA SER A 410 -27.03 13.69 -1.26
C SER A 410 -27.37 13.47 0.21
N THR A 411 -27.36 12.22 0.65
CA THR A 411 -27.64 11.83 2.05
C THR A 411 -26.42 11.36 2.80
N LEU A 412 -25.26 11.30 2.12
CA LEU A 412 -24.02 10.88 2.73
C LEU A 412 -23.50 11.96 3.69
N GLU A 413 -23.36 11.61 4.96
CA GLU A 413 -22.68 12.44 5.95
C GLU A 413 -21.19 12.09 6.09
N PRO A 414 -20.35 12.96 6.68
CA PRO A 414 -18.98 12.64 7.00
C PRO A 414 -18.85 11.37 7.86
N HIS A 415 -17.81 10.58 7.61
CA HIS A 415 -17.52 9.34 8.33
C HIS A 415 -16.15 9.40 9.00
N VAL A 416 -16.04 8.69 10.12
CA VAL A 416 -14.78 8.44 10.81
C VAL A 416 -14.57 6.95 10.90
N ASN A 417 -13.45 6.44 10.38
CA ASN A 417 -13.15 5.02 10.42
C ASN A 417 -11.99 4.72 11.37
N GLY A 418 -12.18 3.74 12.23
CA GLY A 418 -11.20 3.31 13.23
C GLY A 418 -11.74 3.34 14.65
N PRO A 419 -10.85 3.08 15.62
CA PRO A 419 -9.39 2.94 15.49
C PRO A 419 -8.95 1.53 15.03
N MET A 420 -7.66 1.37 14.75
CA MET A 420 -6.95 0.11 14.51
C MET A 420 -7.33 -0.69 13.26
N THR A 421 -8.39 -0.32 12.56
CA THR A 421 -8.84 -0.93 11.30
C THR A 421 -9.55 0.10 10.44
N PRO A 422 -9.37 0.09 9.11
CA PRO A 422 -9.98 1.09 8.23
C PRO A 422 -11.46 0.84 7.92
N ASP A 423 -12.03 -0.28 8.37
CA ASP A 423 -13.41 -0.68 8.08
C ASP A 423 -14.39 -0.49 9.26
N LEU A 424 -13.91 -0.08 10.43
CA LEU A 424 -14.78 0.31 11.54
C LEU A 424 -15.31 1.73 11.28
N SER A 425 -16.35 1.81 10.47
CA SER A 425 -16.91 3.07 9.99
C SER A 425 -18.04 3.57 10.88
N THR A 426 -17.96 4.83 11.31
CA THR A 426 -18.96 5.49 12.15
C THR A 426 -19.36 6.82 11.49
N PRO A 427 -20.66 7.06 11.22
CA PRO A 427 -21.14 8.37 10.83
C PRO A 427 -20.79 9.44 11.87
N LEU A 428 -20.42 10.64 11.43
CA LEU A 428 -19.99 11.72 12.34
C LEU A 428 -21.07 12.09 13.39
N SER A 429 -22.33 12.01 13.01
CA SER A 429 -23.46 12.25 13.91
C SER A 429 -23.50 11.31 15.13
N MET A 430 -22.93 10.10 14.99
CA MET A 430 -22.87 9.08 16.06
C MET A 430 -21.49 8.94 16.70
N PHE A 431 -20.46 9.60 16.16
CA PHE A 431 -19.08 9.34 16.54
C PHE A 431 -18.77 9.71 17.99
N ARG A 432 -19.32 10.83 18.50
CA ARG A 432 -19.18 11.25 19.91
C ARG A 432 -19.64 10.17 20.88
N GLU A 433 -20.80 9.58 20.64
CA GLU A 433 -21.36 8.54 21.49
C GLU A 433 -20.54 7.25 21.39
N THR A 434 -20.02 6.97 20.20
CA THR A 434 -19.14 5.82 19.97
C THR A 434 -17.82 5.97 20.75
N VAL A 435 -17.19 7.15 20.75
CA VAL A 435 -15.97 7.44 21.53
C VAL A 435 -16.21 7.19 23.01
N LYS A 436 -17.31 7.73 23.56
CA LYS A 436 -17.68 7.57 24.99
C LYS A 436 -17.98 6.12 25.35
N ALA A 437 -18.76 5.42 24.51
CA ALA A 437 -19.15 4.04 24.76
C ALA A 437 -17.97 3.08 24.79
N ASN A 438 -16.91 3.39 24.03
CA ASN A 438 -15.69 2.57 23.96
C ASN A 438 -14.56 3.08 24.88
N ASN A 439 -14.79 4.14 25.64
CA ASN A 439 -13.79 4.80 26.47
C ASN A 439 -12.51 5.17 25.69
N TRP A 440 -12.64 5.60 24.45
CA TRP A 440 -11.51 6.08 23.65
C TRP A 440 -11.07 7.47 24.14
N PRO A 441 -9.79 7.86 23.93
CA PRO A 441 -9.30 9.17 24.34
C PRO A 441 -10.10 10.31 23.70
N GLU A 442 -10.62 11.22 24.52
CA GLU A 442 -11.37 12.40 24.05
C GLU A 442 -10.44 13.54 23.64
N THR A 443 -9.21 13.58 24.15
CA THR A 443 -8.20 14.57 23.75
C THR A 443 -7.48 14.13 22.47
N LEU A 444 -7.38 15.04 21.51
CA LEU A 444 -6.65 14.85 20.28
C LEU A 444 -5.21 15.32 20.45
N GLY A 445 -4.23 14.43 20.19
CA GLY A 445 -2.80 14.75 20.24
C GLY A 445 -2.30 15.38 18.93
N ALA A 446 -2.69 14.83 17.78
CA ALA A 446 -2.27 15.35 16.48
C ALA A 446 -3.34 15.18 15.40
N GLY A 447 -3.42 16.15 14.50
CA GLY A 447 -4.14 16.08 13.23
C GLY A 447 -3.14 16.08 12.07
N LEU A 448 -3.25 15.10 11.15
CA LEU A 448 -2.34 14.98 10.02
C LEU A 448 -3.15 14.93 8.72
N ILE A 449 -2.94 15.92 7.84
CA ILE A 449 -3.56 15.94 6.51
C ILE A 449 -2.52 15.66 5.43
N GLY A 450 -2.91 14.99 4.36
CA GLY A 450 -2.03 14.64 3.25
C GLY A 450 -2.02 13.14 2.94
N SER A 451 -0.82 12.56 2.74
CA SER A 451 -0.61 11.22 2.18
C SER A 451 -1.07 11.14 0.72
N CYS A 452 -0.89 9.98 0.06
CA CYS A 452 -1.37 9.81 -1.31
C CYS A 452 -2.88 9.91 -1.46
N THR A 453 -3.63 9.77 -0.38
CA THR A 453 -5.10 9.73 -0.40
C THR A 453 -5.71 11.13 -0.49
N ASN A 454 -5.22 12.07 0.32
CA ASN A 454 -5.80 13.42 0.44
C ASN A 454 -4.73 14.51 0.53
N SER A 455 -3.96 14.67 -0.54
CA SER A 455 -2.89 15.68 -0.63
C SER A 455 -2.96 16.51 -1.91
N SER A 456 -4.09 16.44 -2.61
CA SER A 456 -4.32 17.21 -3.83
C SER A 456 -4.52 18.70 -3.55
N TYR A 457 -4.42 19.52 -4.58
CA TYR A 457 -4.74 20.94 -4.52
C TYR A 457 -6.16 21.20 -3.99
N GLN A 458 -7.13 20.36 -4.38
CA GLN A 458 -8.51 20.42 -3.89
C GLN A 458 -8.57 20.17 -2.37
N ASP A 459 -7.94 19.10 -1.89
CA ASP A 459 -7.93 18.77 -0.46
C ASP A 459 -7.34 19.90 0.38
N MET A 460 -6.19 20.45 -0.06
CA MET A 460 -5.49 21.50 0.66
C MET A 460 -6.26 22.82 0.68
N THR A 461 -6.90 23.20 -0.41
CA THR A 461 -7.68 24.46 -0.43
C THR A 461 -8.98 24.35 0.37
N ARG A 462 -9.59 23.16 0.46
CA ARG A 462 -10.74 22.92 1.35
C ARG A 462 -10.34 23.02 2.82
N ALA A 463 -9.22 22.41 3.21
CA ALA A 463 -8.67 22.54 4.56
C ALA A 463 -8.27 23.99 4.88
N GLU A 464 -7.61 24.68 3.95
CA GLU A 464 -7.25 26.09 4.05
C GLU A 464 -8.45 26.98 4.38
N SER A 465 -9.60 26.72 3.76
CA SER A 465 -10.83 27.52 4.00
C SER A 465 -11.28 27.48 5.46
N LEU A 466 -11.06 26.36 6.15
CA LEU A 466 -11.36 26.22 7.58
C LEU A 466 -10.31 26.92 8.45
N VAL A 467 -9.04 26.79 8.08
CA VAL A 467 -7.94 27.51 8.75
C VAL A 467 -8.18 29.01 8.70
N LYS A 468 -8.53 29.57 7.54
CA LYS A 468 -8.87 30.98 7.38
C LYS A 468 -10.04 31.42 8.26
N GLN A 469 -11.10 30.60 8.36
CA GLN A 469 -12.23 30.89 9.24
C GLN A 469 -11.81 30.94 10.71
N ALA A 470 -11.03 29.96 11.16
CA ALA A 470 -10.59 29.86 12.54
C ALA A 470 -9.59 30.97 12.92
N THR A 471 -8.63 31.25 12.05
CA THR A 471 -7.64 32.34 12.25
C THR A 471 -8.30 33.70 12.30
N ALA A 472 -9.29 33.96 11.43
CA ALA A 472 -10.08 35.22 11.48
C ALA A 472 -10.84 35.38 12.79
N ALA A 473 -11.17 34.28 13.48
CA ALA A 473 -11.78 34.29 14.81
C ALA A 473 -10.75 34.34 15.96
N GLY A 474 -9.46 34.39 15.66
CA GLY A 474 -8.38 34.40 16.65
C GLY A 474 -8.07 33.04 17.27
N LEU A 475 -8.47 31.93 16.63
CA LEU A 475 -8.21 30.59 17.09
C LEU A 475 -6.89 30.04 16.50
N GLN A 476 -6.23 29.20 17.28
CA GLN A 476 -5.09 28.38 16.88
C GLN A 476 -5.44 26.88 17.07
N PRO A 477 -4.83 25.95 16.32
CA PRO A 477 -4.97 24.53 16.59
C PRO A 477 -4.60 24.20 18.05
N LYS A 478 -5.39 23.35 18.69
CA LYS A 478 -5.13 22.84 20.05
C LYS A 478 -4.38 21.51 20.06
N ALA A 479 -4.34 20.84 18.92
CA ALA A 479 -3.52 19.66 18.70
C ALA A 479 -2.43 19.98 17.68
N ASP A 480 -1.31 19.23 17.69
CA ASP A 480 -0.28 19.34 16.66
C ASP A 480 -0.91 19.15 15.27
N PHE A 481 -0.52 20.00 14.31
CA PHE A 481 -1.14 20.00 13.00
C PHE A 481 -0.09 19.87 11.90
N PHE A 482 -0.09 18.74 11.18
CA PHE A 482 0.88 18.41 10.14
C PHE A 482 0.22 18.38 8.77
N ILE A 483 0.89 18.97 7.78
CA ILE A 483 0.39 19.09 6.41
C ILE A 483 1.41 18.53 5.42
N THR A 484 1.01 17.55 4.60
CA THR A 484 1.85 16.94 3.57
C THR A 484 1.30 17.23 2.18
N PRO A 485 1.89 18.15 1.40
CA PRO A 485 1.55 18.31 -0.02
C PRO A 485 1.85 17.04 -0.81
N GLY A 486 1.07 16.76 -1.86
CA GLY A 486 1.18 15.49 -2.59
C GLY A 486 2.37 15.39 -3.53
N SER A 487 2.79 16.51 -4.10
CA SER A 487 3.88 16.60 -5.06
C SER A 487 4.52 17.98 -5.02
N GLU A 488 5.67 18.10 -5.63
CA GLU A 488 6.33 19.41 -5.79
C GLU A 488 5.49 20.37 -6.63
N GLN A 489 4.79 19.87 -7.64
CA GLN A 489 3.86 20.66 -8.43
C GLN A 489 2.72 21.23 -7.56
N VAL A 490 2.13 20.41 -6.71
CA VAL A 490 1.09 20.85 -5.77
C VAL A 490 1.70 21.80 -4.74
N ARG A 491 2.84 21.48 -4.12
CA ARG A 491 3.51 22.31 -3.11
C ARG A 491 3.82 23.72 -3.64
N ALA A 492 4.46 23.81 -4.80
CA ALA A 492 4.81 25.09 -5.42
C ALA A 492 3.54 25.90 -5.83
N THR A 493 2.48 25.22 -6.22
CA THR A 493 1.20 25.86 -6.51
C THR A 493 0.56 26.43 -5.25
N LEU A 494 0.54 25.67 -4.16
CA LEU A 494 0.02 26.10 -2.86
C LEU A 494 0.84 27.25 -2.26
N GLU A 495 2.17 27.24 -2.48
CA GLU A 495 3.06 28.34 -2.07
C GLU A 495 2.74 29.61 -2.85
N ARG A 496 2.63 29.52 -4.19
CA ARG A 496 2.25 30.65 -5.05
C ARG A 496 0.90 31.25 -4.67
N ASP A 497 -0.06 30.39 -4.32
CA ASP A 497 -1.44 30.77 -3.98
C ASP A 497 -1.62 31.12 -2.49
N GLU A 498 -0.51 31.26 -1.74
CA GLU A 498 -0.44 31.63 -0.32
C GLU A 498 -1.13 30.63 0.64
N THR A 499 -1.46 29.43 0.18
CA THR A 499 -2.10 28.40 0.99
C THR A 499 -1.12 27.85 2.05
N LEU A 500 0.16 27.64 1.68
CA LEU A 500 1.16 27.15 2.65
C LEU A 500 1.45 28.18 3.75
N SER A 501 1.50 29.48 3.42
CA SER A 501 1.65 30.52 4.43
C SER A 501 0.45 30.53 5.40
N THR A 502 -0.77 30.35 4.90
CA THR A 502 -1.97 30.24 5.75
C THR A 502 -1.84 29.10 6.77
N PHE A 503 -1.32 27.94 6.40
CA PHE A 503 -1.09 26.83 7.33
C PHE A 503 0.04 27.13 8.32
N ASN A 504 1.19 27.68 7.85
CA ASN A 504 2.31 28.03 8.71
C ASN A 504 1.95 29.11 9.75
N ASP A 505 1.23 30.17 9.34
CA ASP A 505 0.81 31.25 10.22
C ASP A 505 -0.18 30.76 11.31
N ALA A 506 -0.92 29.69 11.00
CA ALA A 506 -1.78 29.00 11.94
C ALA A 506 -1.04 28.00 12.84
N GLY A 507 0.30 27.88 12.74
CA GLY A 507 1.10 26.95 13.55
C GLY A 507 1.15 25.52 12.99
N GLY A 508 0.72 25.29 11.75
CA GLY A 508 0.84 23.99 11.07
C GLY A 508 2.28 23.73 10.61
N VAL A 509 2.70 22.48 10.64
CA VAL A 509 4.03 22.03 10.19
C VAL A 509 3.91 21.45 8.78
N ILE A 510 4.57 22.08 7.80
CA ILE A 510 4.59 21.57 6.42
C ILE A 510 5.68 20.50 6.30
N LEU A 511 5.27 19.27 6.05
CA LEU A 511 6.17 18.13 5.84
C LEU A 511 6.64 18.03 4.39
N ALA A 512 7.69 17.25 4.16
CA ALA A 512 8.16 16.93 2.82
C ALA A 512 7.10 16.16 2.01
N ASN A 513 7.14 16.33 0.69
CA ASN A 513 6.23 15.65 -0.26
C ASN A 513 6.52 14.15 -0.32
N ALA A 514 6.18 13.43 0.74
CA ALA A 514 6.52 12.03 0.93
C ALA A 514 5.48 11.30 1.78
N CYS A 515 5.59 9.96 1.88
CA CYS A 515 4.70 9.16 2.71
C CYS A 515 4.87 9.41 4.22
N GLY A 516 6.10 9.70 4.68
CA GLY A 516 6.40 10.12 6.06
C GLY A 516 5.62 9.36 7.14
N PRO A 517 4.80 10.06 7.93
CA PRO A 517 4.02 9.47 9.02
C PRO A 517 3.07 8.34 8.57
N CYS A 518 2.57 8.37 7.33
CA CYS A 518 1.67 7.34 6.80
C CYS A 518 2.32 5.95 6.75
N ILE A 519 3.64 5.88 6.55
CA ILE A 519 4.41 4.61 6.48
C ILE A 519 5.23 4.34 7.75
N GLY A 520 5.05 5.12 8.81
CA GLY A 520 5.79 4.95 10.07
C GLY A 520 7.17 5.60 10.08
N GLN A 521 7.43 6.54 9.18
CA GLN A 521 8.61 7.42 9.18
C GLN A 521 8.30 8.69 9.99
N TRP A 522 7.91 8.51 11.25
CA TRP A 522 7.50 9.57 12.15
C TRP A 522 7.86 9.25 13.60
N THR A 523 8.60 10.14 14.22
CA THR A 523 8.84 10.11 15.67
C THR A 523 8.10 11.30 16.28
N ARG A 524 7.27 11.05 17.25
CA ARG A 524 6.50 12.10 17.94
C ARG A 524 7.42 12.96 18.80
N THR A 525 7.18 14.27 18.76
CA THR A 525 7.92 15.27 19.56
C THR A 525 7.06 15.91 20.66
N ASP A 526 5.78 15.52 20.75
CA ASP A 526 4.80 16.03 21.71
C ASP A 526 4.88 15.39 23.12
N GLY A 527 5.91 14.59 23.39
CA GLY A 527 6.13 13.96 24.69
C GLY A 527 5.29 12.71 24.97
N VAL A 528 4.53 12.21 23.99
CA VAL A 528 3.79 10.96 24.15
C VAL A 528 4.77 9.78 24.19
N GLU A 529 4.85 9.11 25.33
CA GLU A 529 5.67 7.92 25.52
C GLU A 529 5.06 6.69 24.84
N LYS A 530 5.90 5.78 24.33
CA LYS A 530 5.46 4.50 23.78
C LYS A 530 4.74 3.68 24.85
N GLY A 531 3.56 3.18 24.53
CA GLY A 531 2.69 2.46 25.45
C GLY A 531 1.62 3.31 26.13
N THR A 532 1.66 4.64 25.96
CA THR A 532 0.61 5.55 26.42
C THR A 532 -0.56 5.61 25.43
N GLU A 533 -1.77 5.51 25.92
CA GLU A 533 -2.99 5.65 25.12
C GLU A 533 -3.15 7.12 24.69
N ASN A 534 -3.36 7.32 23.40
CA ASN A 534 -3.58 8.63 22.82
C ASN A 534 -4.39 8.51 21.51
N ALA A 535 -4.91 9.62 21.00
CA ALA A 535 -5.66 9.66 19.76
C ALA A 535 -5.01 10.62 18.76
N ILE A 536 -5.01 10.22 17.49
CA ILE A 536 -4.68 11.07 16.34
C ILE A 536 -5.77 10.96 15.29
N PHE A 537 -6.00 12.03 14.54
CA PHE A 537 -6.83 12.02 13.34
C PHE A 537 -5.98 12.20 12.09
N THR A 538 -6.22 11.36 11.09
CA THR A 538 -5.47 11.46 9.83
C THR A 538 -6.38 11.37 8.60
N SER A 539 -6.01 12.06 7.54
CA SER A 539 -6.64 11.87 6.24
C SER A 539 -6.00 10.71 5.43
N TYR A 540 -5.22 9.90 6.09
CA TYR A 540 -4.49 8.76 5.50
C TYR A 540 -5.42 7.61 5.11
N ASN A 541 -4.84 6.51 4.67
CA ASN A 541 -5.59 5.34 4.21
C ASN A 541 -5.56 4.17 5.20
N ARG A 542 -4.56 4.08 6.09
CA ARG A 542 -4.38 2.99 7.05
C ARG A 542 -4.14 3.48 8.46
N ASN A 543 -4.74 2.78 9.41
CA ASN A 543 -4.70 3.08 10.84
C ASN A 543 -4.40 1.84 11.70
N PHE A 544 -3.66 0.86 11.15
CA PHE A 544 -3.28 -0.34 11.90
C PHE A 544 -2.46 0.00 13.14
N ARG A 545 -2.46 -0.91 14.13
CA ARG A 545 -1.70 -0.75 15.39
C ARG A 545 -0.23 -0.44 15.12
N GLY A 546 0.28 0.62 15.75
CA GLY A 546 1.67 1.04 15.63
C GLY A 546 2.09 1.51 14.24
N ARG A 547 1.15 1.72 13.31
CA ARG A 547 1.43 2.04 11.90
C ARG A 547 2.17 3.37 11.72
N ASN A 548 1.80 4.39 12.48
CA ASN A 548 2.26 5.76 12.24
C ASN A 548 3.50 6.13 13.05
N ASP A 549 3.45 5.94 14.37
CA ASP A 549 4.47 6.35 15.34
C ASP A 549 5.17 5.18 16.05
N GLY A 550 4.83 3.95 15.69
CA GLY A 550 5.33 2.75 16.33
C GLY A 550 4.77 2.50 17.74
N ASN A 551 3.80 3.31 18.20
CA ASN A 551 3.10 3.10 19.46
C ASN A 551 1.82 2.30 19.23
N VAL A 552 1.76 1.06 19.71
CA VAL A 552 0.59 0.17 19.56
C VAL A 552 -0.65 0.65 20.29
N LYS A 553 -0.53 1.68 21.14
CA LYS A 553 -1.60 2.31 21.89
C LYS A 553 -2.13 3.61 21.23
N THR A 554 -1.49 4.09 20.19
CA THR A 554 -2.00 5.23 19.42
C THR A 554 -3.24 4.80 18.65
N MET A 555 -4.36 5.43 18.93
CA MET A 555 -5.64 5.26 18.25
C MET A 555 -5.70 6.25 17.09
N ASN A 556 -5.44 5.77 15.87
CA ASN A 556 -5.58 6.59 14.67
C ASN A 556 -6.97 6.43 14.07
N PHE A 557 -7.64 7.57 13.86
CA PHE A 557 -8.94 7.69 13.22
C PHE A 557 -8.79 8.31 11.83
N LEU A 558 -9.36 7.63 10.82
CA LEU A 558 -9.34 8.08 9.43
C LEU A 558 -10.56 8.95 9.14
N ALA A 559 -10.33 10.13 8.58
CA ALA A 559 -11.39 11.05 8.19
C ALA A 559 -10.97 11.92 6.98
N SER A 560 -11.86 12.77 6.49
CA SER A 560 -11.52 13.75 5.46
C SER A 560 -10.55 14.82 5.99
N PRO A 561 -9.72 15.45 5.11
CA PRO A 561 -8.81 16.53 5.54
C PRO A 561 -9.52 17.67 6.27
N GLU A 562 -10.71 18.01 5.84
CA GLU A 562 -11.55 19.05 6.44
C GLU A 562 -11.92 18.69 7.87
N LEU A 563 -12.35 17.45 8.08
CA LEU A 563 -12.72 16.98 9.41
C LEU A 563 -11.51 16.90 10.32
N VAL A 564 -10.37 16.40 9.82
CA VAL A 564 -9.08 16.41 10.56
C VAL A 564 -8.71 17.83 10.99
N THR A 565 -8.83 18.81 10.08
CA THR A 565 -8.54 20.22 10.37
C THR A 565 -9.46 20.76 11.48
N ALA A 566 -10.75 20.55 11.38
CA ALA A 566 -11.71 21.01 12.42
C ALA A 566 -11.44 20.36 13.78
N MET A 567 -11.09 19.06 13.80
CA MET A 567 -10.73 18.34 15.02
C MET A 567 -9.44 18.89 15.63
N ALA A 568 -8.41 19.22 14.82
CA ALA A 568 -7.17 19.82 15.31
C ALA A 568 -7.41 21.16 16.02
N TYR A 569 -8.30 22.01 15.50
CA TYR A 569 -8.67 23.28 16.15
C TYR A 569 -9.46 23.08 17.43
N SER A 570 -10.34 22.07 17.48
CA SER A 570 -11.12 21.78 18.70
C SER A 570 -10.27 21.15 19.80
N GLY A 571 -9.24 20.35 19.43
CA GLY A 571 -8.43 19.53 20.31
C GLY A 571 -9.18 18.32 20.90
N SER A 572 -10.34 17.97 20.32
CA SER A 572 -11.21 16.91 20.83
C SER A 572 -11.64 15.93 19.74
N THR A 573 -11.61 14.64 20.06
CA THR A 573 -12.12 13.59 19.19
C THR A 573 -13.64 13.54 19.16
N THR A 574 -14.32 14.17 20.09
CA THR A 574 -15.80 14.19 20.20
C THR A 574 -16.44 15.42 19.55
N PHE A 575 -15.64 16.30 18.95
CA PHE A 575 -16.15 17.51 18.29
C PHE A 575 -16.88 17.18 16.99
N ASN A 576 -18.04 17.78 16.78
CA ASN A 576 -18.79 17.70 15.53
C ASN A 576 -18.91 19.11 14.92
N PRO A 577 -18.17 19.47 13.88
CA PRO A 577 -18.18 20.81 13.30
C PRO A 577 -19.53 21.21 12.68
N MET A 578 -20.44 20.25 12.45
CA MET A 578 -21.78 20.52 11.93
C MET A 578 -22.72 21.07 13.02
N THR A 579 -22.46 20.76 14.30
CA THR A 579 -23.36 21.08 15.41
C THR A 579 -22.72 21.89 16.53
N ASP A 580 -21.42 21.75 16.72
CA ASP A 580 -20.72 22.30 17.88
C ASP A 580 -20.06 23.64 17.57
N SER A 581 -19.69 24.32 18.64
CA SER A 581 -18.94 25.58 18.64
C SER A 581 -17.65 25.43 19.45
N ILE A 582 -16.66 26.27 19.14
CA ILE A 582 -15.42 26.40 19.90
C ILE A 582 -15.45 27.68 20.70
N PRO A 583 -15.22 27.67 22.03
CA PRO A 583 -15.16 28.88 22.84
C PRO A 583 -14.04 29.81 22.38
N LEU A 584 -14.34 31.11 22.24
CA LEU A 584 -13.38 32.12 21.86
C LEU A 584 -12.64 32.68 23.09
N PRO A 585 -11.36 33.08 22.97
CA PRO A 585 -10.58 33.65 24.06
C PRO A 585 -11.15 34.92 24.66
N ASN A 586 -11.88 35.69 23.87
CA ASN A 586 -12.52 36.98 24.26
C ASN A 586 -13.97 36.83 24.76
N GLY A 587 -14.44 35.61 24.95
CA GLY A 587 -15.85 35.30 25.21
C GLY A 587 -16.66 35.22 23.92
N GLY A 588 -17.66 34.37 23.91
CA GLY A 588 -18.43 34.02 22.72
C GLY A 588 -18.06 32.65 22.16
N GLU A 589 -18.66 32.29 21.03
CA GLU A 589 -18.54 31.00 20.42
C GLU A 589 -18.25 31.13 18.91
N PHE A 590 -17.38 30.30 18.42
CA PHE A 590 -17.06 30.16 17.00
C PHE A 590 -17.64 28.85 16.45
N ARG A 591 -18.27 28.91 15.29
CA ARG A 591 -18.74 27.74 14.55
C ARG A 591 -18.20 27.77 13.14
N PHE A 592 -17.67 26.63 12.67
CA PHE A 592 -17.24 26.50 11.31
C PHE A 592 -18.42 26.51 10.32
N ASN A 593 -18.26 27.22 9.21
CA ASN A 593 -19.08 27.00 8.03
C ASN A 593 -18.51 25.80 7.22
N PRO A 594 -19.35 25.14 6.39
CA PRO A 594 -18.86 24.06 5.52
C PRO A 594 -17.64 24.48 4.70
N PRO A 595 -16.66 23.55 4.51
CA PRO A 595 -15.43 23.85 3.80
C PRO A 595 -15.69 24.18 2.33
N GLN A 596 -14.93 25.11 1.79
CA GLN A 596 -14.92 25.48 0.37
C GLN A 596 -13.52 25.34 -0.20
N GLY A 597 -13.40 24.86 -1.43
CA GLY A 597 -12.12 24.68 -2.08
C GLY A 597 -12.24 24.80 -3.60
N ARG A 598 -11.11 24.67 -4.25
CA ARG A 598 -11.00 24.75 -5.71
C ARG A 598 -10.52 23.40 -6.25
N ASP A 599 -11.20 22.87 -7.23
CA ASP A 599 -10.80 21.59 -7.86
C ASP A 599 -9.44 21.70 -8.54
N LEU A 600 -9.19 22.84 -9.18
CA LEU A 600 -7.96 23.15 -9.91
C LEU A 600 -7.52 24.60 -9.65
N PRO A 601 -6.21 24.89 -9.74
CA PRO A 601 -5.73 26.27 -9.65
C PRO A 601 -6.15 27.08 -10.88
N THR A 602 -6.65 28.30 -10.67
CA THR A 602 -7.20 29.16 -11.72
C THR A 602 -6.16 29.56 -12.78
N THR A 603 -4.88 29.63 -12.41
CA THR A 603 -3.76 30.00 -13.27
C THR A 603 -2.92 28.79 -13.72
N GLY A 604 -3.47 27.57 -13.59
CA GLY A 604 -2.75 26.32 -13.81
C GLY A 604 -1.78 25.97 -12.66
N PHE A 605 -1.21 24.78 -12.71
CA PHE A 605 -0.19 24.36 -11.74
C PHE A 605 1.14 25.11 -11.96
N ALA A 606 1.87 25.36 -10.88
CA ALA A 606 3.24 25.84 -10.93
C ALA A 606 4.19 24.68 -11.30
N THR A 607 5.28 24.97 -11.97
CA THR A 607 6.26 23.94 -12.38
C THR A 607 7.03 23.33 -11.20
N GLY A 608 7.18 24.09 -10.13
CA GLY A 608 7.97 23.66 -8.96
C GLY A 608 9.49 23.86 -9.14
N ASN A 609 10.28 23.27 -8.24
CA ASN A 609 11.74 23.32 -8.30
C ASN A 609 12.24 22.31 -9.36
N PRO A 610 13.04 22.73 -10.35
CA PRO A 610 13.61 21.86 -11.37
C PRO A 610 14.44 20.67 -10.82
N GLU A 611 15.02 20.80 -9.64
CA GLU A 611 15.79 19.73 -9.00
C GLU A 611 14.93 18.50 -8.64
N PHE A 612 13.62 18.67 -8.54
CA PHE A 612 12.66 17.60 -8.26
C PHE A 612 11.98 17.02 -9.52
N LEU A 613 12.38 17.47 -10.71
CA LEU A 613 11.89 16.88 -11.96
C LEU A 613 12.55 15.52 -12.20
N PRO A 614 11.86 14.59 -12.89
CA PRO A 614 12.39 13.27 -13.16
C PRO A 614 13.54 13.32 -14.18
N THR A 615 14.41 12.30 -14.15
CA THR A 615 15.39 12.07 -15.21
C THR A 615 14.69 11.70 -16.54
N SER A 616 15.42 11.80 -17.66
CA SER A 616 14.86 11.67 -19.01
C SER A 616 14.27 10.29 -19.37
N GLY A 617 14.51 9.26 -18.57
CA GLY A 617 14.08 7.88 -18.89
C GLY A 617 14.75 7.29 -20.14
N GLN A 618 15.86 7.84 -20.60
CA GLN A 618 16.68 7.30 -21.68
C GLN A 618 17.79 6.42 -21.11
N ALA A 619 17.97 5.23 -21.70
CA ALA A 619 18.98 4.30 -21.23
C ALA A 619 20.40 4.75 -21.63
N ASP A 620 21.34 4.66 -20.67
CA ASP A 620 22.75 4.89 -20.90
C ASP A 620 23.56 3.65 -20.42
N ALA A 621 23.96 2.84 -21.38
CA ALA A 621 24.72 1.59 -21.13
C ALA A 621 26.10 1.83 -20.50
N SER A 622 26.63 3.07 -20.58
CA SER A 622 27.95 3.42 -20.01
C SER A 622 27.93 3.61 -18.51
N VAL A 623 26.74 3.79 -17.92
CA VAL A 623 26.57 3.99 -16.48
C VAL A 623 26.81 2.68 -15.73
N GLU A 624 27.67 2.72 -14.70
CA GLU A 624 27.81 1.65 -13.73
C GLU A 624 26.81 1.81 -12.59
N VAL A 625 26.10 0.70 -12.26
CA VAL A 625 25.17 0.70 -11.14
C VAL A 625 25.94 0.66 -9.83
N GLN A 626 25.62 1.58 -8.93
CA GLN A 626 26.34 1.76 -7.65
C GLN A 626 25.86 0.72 -6.62
N VAL A 627 26.65 -0.34 -6.41
CA VAL A 627 26.46 -1.34 -5.33
C VAL A 627 27.80 -1.59 -4.66
N ASP A 628 27.95 -1.12 -3.42
CA ASP A 628 29.14 -1.40 -2.62
C ASP A 628 29.12 -2.86 -2.18
N PRO A 629 30.15 -3.69 -2.53
CA PRO A 629 30.21 -5.10 -2.12
C PRO A 629 30.27 -5.31 -0.60
N ASN A 630 30.63 -4.27 0.18
CA ASN A 630 30.63 -4.29 1.64
C ASN A 630 29.37 -3.67 2.27
N SER A 631 28.38 -3.29 1.46
CA SER A 631 27.16 -2.68 1.95
C SER A 631 26.41 -3.63 2.89
N THR A 632 25.80 -3.03 3.91
CA THR A 632 24.81 -3.74 4.76
C THR A 632 23.37 -3.49 4.32
N ARG A 633 23.18 -2.63 3.31
CA ARG A 633 21.86 -2.18 2.81
C ARG A 633 21.50 -2.72 1.44
N LEU A 634 22.51 -2.97 0.60
CA LEU A 634 22.36 -3.46 -0.76
C LEU A 634 23.23 -4.71 -0.98
N ALA A 635 22.69 -5.73 -1.65
CA ALA A 635 23.46 -6.91 -2.05
C ALA A 635 22.89 -7.48 -3.36
N LEU A 636 23.76 -7.89 -4.26
CA LEU A 636 23.35 -8.61 -5.46
C LEU A 636 22.65 -9.91 -5.07
N LEU A 637 21.64 -10.31 -5.85
CA LEU A 637 20.88 -11.53 -5.60
C LEU A 637 21.58 -12.75 -6.16
N GLU A 638 21.63 -13.80 -5.37
CA GLU A 638 21.99 -15.15 -5.82
C GLU A 638 20.73 -15.91 -6.28
N PRO A 639 20.76 -16.62 -7.42
CA PRO A 639 19.65 -17.44 -7.87
C PRO A 639 19.28 -18.51 -6.85
N PHE A 640 17.99 -18.71 -6.61
CA PHE A 640 17.52 -19.83 -5.78
C PHE A 640 17.72 -21.18 -6.46
N ALA A 641 18.06 -22.21 -5.69
CA ALA A 641 18.17 -23.56 -6.21
C ALA A 641 16.85 -24.03 -6.85
N PRO A 642 16.89 -24.73 -8.00
CA PRO A 642 15.71 -25.35 -8.60
C PRO A 642 15.01 -26.31 -7.63
N PHE A 643 13.73 -26.60 -7.91
CA PHE A 643 12.96 -27.58 -7.15
C PHE A 643 13.59 -28.99 -7.33
N PRO A 644 13.70 -29.81 -6.27
CA PRO A 644 14.25 -31.17 -6.39
C PRO A 644 13.37 -32.03 -7.32
N GLN A 645 14.01 -33.05 -7.96
CA GLN A 645 13.30 -33.99 -8.85
C GLN A 645 12.56 -35.10 -8.08
N THR A 646 12.33 -34.90 -6.78
CA THR A 646 11.63 -35.79 -5.86
C THR A 646 10.57 -35.01 -5.11
N GLU A 647 9.65 -35.72 -4.47
CA GLU A 647 8.78 -35.14 -3.44
C GLU A 647 9.64 -34.51 -2.34
N LEU A 648 9.12 -33.45 -1.70
CA LEU A 648 9.76 -32.88 -0.51
C LEU A 648 9.57 -33.84 0.66
N ASP A 649 10.65 -34.17 1.34
CA ASP A 649 10.65 -35.06 2.49
C ASP A 649 11.47 -34.46 3.64
N GLY A 650 11.07 -34.74 4.87
CA GLY A 650 11.75 -34.26 6.07
C GLY A 650 11.55 -32.76 6.34
N LEU A 651 10.57 -32.10 5.70
CA LEU A 651 10.20 -30.74 6.04
C LEU A 651 9.79 -30.64 7.51
N ARG A 652 10.11 -29.49 8.14
CA ARG A 652 9.68 -29.21 9.52
C ARG A 652 8.67 -28.07 9.56
N VAL A 653 7.66 -28.19 10.41
CA VAL A 653 6.78 -27.05 10.72
C VAL A 653 7.58 -26.06 11.57
N LEU A 654 7.96 -24.92 10.99
CA LEU A 654 8.75 -23.88 11.67
C LEU A 654 7.93 -23.24 12.79
N VAL A 655 6.72 -22.84 12.47
CA VAL A 655 5.78 -22.21 13.38
C VAL A 655 4.33 -22.47 12.93
N LYS A 656 3.44 -22.64 13.90
CA LYS A 656 1.99 -22.58 13.72
C LYS A 656 1.55 -21.20 14.21
N VAL A 657 1.07 -20.36 13.28
CA VAL A 657 0.72 -18.95 13.56
C VAL A 657 -0.74 -18.85 13.99
N LYS A 658 -0.98 -18.13 15.08
CA LYS A 658 -2.32 -17.83 15.62
C LYS A 658 -2.82 -16.49 15.12
N GLY A 659 -4.05 -16.44 14.64
CA GLY A 659 -4.75 -15.21 14.28
C GLY A 659 -4.23 -14.56 12.99
N GLN A 660 -4.37 -13.25 12.91
CA GLN A 660 -4.01 -12.46 11.75
C GLN A 660 -2.49 -12.43 11.52
N CYS A 661 -2.05 -12.78 10.33
CA CYS A 661 -0.65 -12.72 9.91
C CYS A 661 -0.51 -11.82 8.69
N THR A 662 -0.28 -10.54 8.91
CA THR A 662 -0.13 -9.52 7.88
C THR A 662 1.27 -9.52 7.28
N THR A 663 1.47 -8.80 6.19
CA THR A 663 2.84 -8.57 5.65
C THR A 663 3.72 -7.78 6.62
N ASP A 664 3.14 -6.99 7.54
CA ASP A 664 3.89 -6.37 8.64
C ASP A 664 4.33 -7.39 9.70
N THR A 665 3.52 -8.41 9.94
CA THR A 665 3.86 -9.56 10.81
C THR A 665 5.00 -10.39 10.23
N ILE A 666 5.00 -10.62 8.89
CA ILE A 666 5.98 -11.46 8.19
C ILE A 666 7.27 -10.70 7.92
N SER A 667 7.18 -9.44 7.51
CA SER A 667 8.31 -8.58 7.13
C SER A 667 7.99 -7.14 7.55
N ALA A 668 8.29 -6.79 8.80
CA ALA A 668 7.97 -5.49 9.38
C ALA A 668 8.60 -4.31 8.60
N ALA A 669 7.94 -3.15 8.63
CA ALA A 669 8.43 -1.87 8.11
C ALA A 669 9.27 -1.11 9.17
N GLY A 670 9.20 0.21 9.16
CA GLY A 670 9.93 1.07 10.10
C GLY A 670 11.44 0.91 9.97
N PRO A 671 12.18 0.66 11.04
CA PRO A 671 13.66 0.57 11.02
C PRO A 671 14.23 -0.47 10.04
N TRP A 672 13.43 -1.46 9.63
CA TRP A 672 13.83 -2.51 8.70
C TRP A 672 13.85 -2.05 7.24
N LEU A 673 13.21 -0.93 6.90
CA LEU A 673 13.20 -0.39 5.55
C LEU A 673 14.60 -0.18 4.97
N LYS A 674 15.57 0.15 5.81
CA LYS A 674 16.97 0.34 5.41
C LYS A 674 17.64 -0.92 4.82
N TYR A 675 17.09 -2.12 5.07
CA TYR A 675 17.64 -3.38 4.57
C TYR A 675 16.90 -3.95 3.37
N LYS A 676 15.97 -3.22 2.78
CA LYS A 676 15.14 -3.68 1.66
C LYS A 676 15.92 -4.14 0.43
N GLY A 677 17.11 -3.63 0.21
CA GLY A 677 18.02 -4.05 -0.85
C GLY A 677 18.99 -5.17 -0.46
N HIS A 678 18.96 -5.67 0.79
CA HIS A 678 19.91 -6.66 1.29
C HIS A 678 19.20 -7.89 1.87
N LEU A 679 18.97 -8.90 1.03
CA LEU A 679 18.15 -10.06 1.40
C LEU A 679 18.64 -10.79 2.67
N PRO A 680 19.94 -11.06 2.89
CA PRO A 680 20.42 -11.66 4.13
C PRO A 680 20.02 -10.86 5.39
N ASN A 681 20.20 -9.54 5.37
CA ASN A 681 19.94 -8.71 6.55
C ASN A 681 18.44 -8.50 6.81
N ILE A 682 17.64 -8.29 5.74
CA ILE A 682 16.19 -8.18 5.91
C ILE A 682 15.57 -9.51 6.37
N ALA A 683 16.20 -10.65 6.08
CA ALA A 683 15.70 -11.96 6.48
C ALA A 683 15.70 -12.18 8.01
N GLU A 684 16.52 -11.42 8.76
CA GLU A 684 16.47 -11.41 10.24
C GLU A 684 15.13 -10.84 10.79
N ASN A 685 14.29 -10.29 9.93
CA ASN A 685 12.96 -9.78 10.22
C ASN A 685 11.83 -10.80 9.93
N THR A 686 12.16 -12.03 9.52
CA THR A 686 11.15 -13.02 9.09
C THR A 686 10.25 -13.44 10.24
N LEU A 687 8.94 -13.16 10.11
CA LEU A 687 7.91 -13.58 11.06
C LEU A 687 8.09 -13.10 12.51
N ILE A 688 8.85 -12.02 12.74
CA ILE A 688 9.09 -11.49 14.09
C ILE A 688 7.82 -10.97 14.79
N GLY A 689 6.75 -10.70 14.04
CA GLY A 689 5.45 -10.32 14.58
C GLY A 689 4.51 -11.51 14.78
N ALA A 690 4.88 -12.73 14.38
CA ALA A 690 3.99 -13.88 14.41
C ALA A 690 3.80 -14.41 15.84
N ILE A 691 2.54 -14.67 16.17
CA ILE A 691 2.17 -15.28 17.46
C ILE A 691 2.16 -16.79 17.29
N ASN A 692 2.93 -17.49 18.09
CA ASN A 692 2.95 -18.94 18.13
C ASN A 692 1.62 -19.47 18.71
N ALA A 693 0.90 -20.29 17.97
CA ALA A 693 -0.40 -20.81 18.37
C ALA A 693 -0.33 -21.78 19.57
N GLU A 694 0.83 -22.39 19.80
CA GLU A 694 1.01 -23.37 20.91
C GLU A 694 1.31 -22.68 22.23
N THR A 695 2.06 -21.57 22.22
CA THR A 695 2.50 -20.90 23.45
C THR A 695 1.84 -19.55 23.68
N GLY A 696 1.28 -18.91 22.63
CA GLY A 696 0.77 -17.55 22.67
C GLY A 696 1.85 -16.47 22.64
N GLU A 697 3.12 -16.85 22.55
CA GLU A 697 4.25 -15.92 22.54
C GLU A 697 4.52 -15.37 21.12
N THR A 698 4.96 -14.12 21.06
CA THR A 698 5.33 -13.48 19.78
C THR A 698 6.81 -13.71 19.50
N ASN A 699 7.15 -14.12 18.26
CA ASN A 699 8.52 -14.39 17.82
C ASN A 699 9.27 -15.44 18.64
N VAL A 700 8.57 -16.42 19.22
CA VAL A 700 9.19 -17.50 20.00
C VAL A 700 8.79 -18.86 19.43
N VAL A 701 9.79 -19.68 19.14
CA VAL A 701 9.67 -21.07 18.69
C VAL A 701 10.63 -21.99 19.44
N TYR A 702 10.32 -23.29 19.45
CA TYR A 702 11.05 -24.29 20.20
C TYR A 702 11.44 -25.45 19.27
N ASP A 703 12.74 -25.71 19.12
CA ASP A 703 13.21 -26.92 18.44
C ASP A 703 13.32 -28.05 19.46
N VAL A 704 12.45 -29.05 19.31
CA VAL A 704 12.43 -30.22 20.20
C VAL A 704 13.71 -31.04 20.19
N ASN A 705 14.52 -30.90 19.13
CA ASN A 705 15.80 -31.61 18.97
C ASN A 705 17.01 -30.81 19.45
N ASP A 706 16.79 -29.59 19.95
CA ASP A 706 17.83 -28.70 20.44
C ASP A 706 17.62 -28.39 21.92
N THR A 707 18.61 -28.74 22.75
CA THR A 707 18.50 -28.63 24.18
C THR A 707 18.29 -27.19 24.67
N ASP A 708 19.02 -26.24 24.08
CA ASP A 708 18.95 -24.83 24.45
C ASP A 708 17.64 -24.20 23.99
N SER A 709 17.26 -24.43 22.74
CA SER A 709 15.99 -23.95 22.19
C SER A 709 14.80 -24.54 22.94
N ARG A 710 14.83 -25.83 23.26
CA ARG A 710 13.77 -26.50 24.01
C ARG A 710 13.58 -25.94 25.44
N ALA A 711 14.65 -25.44 26.02
CA ALA A 711 14.61 -24.89 27.38
C ALA A 711 14.19 -23.42 27.41
N ASN A 712 14.68 -22.61 26.45
CA ASN A 712 14.61 -21.15 26.52
C ASN A 712 13.79 -20.51 25.38
N GLY A 713 13.44 -21.29 24.36
CA GLY A 713 12.90 -20.75 23.09
C GLY A 713 13.93 -19.95 22.29
N MET A 714 13.63 -19.65 21.04
CA MET A 714 14.42 -18.75 20.20
C MET A 714 13.53 -17.99 19.21
N GLY A 715 14.07 -16.90 18.66
CA GLY A 715 13.38 -16.14 17.62
C GLY A 715 13.12 -16.97 16.36
N ILE A 716 11.98 -16.76 15.70
CA ILE A 716 11.61 -17.50 14.48
C ILE A 716 12.70 -17.41 13.40
N PRO A 717 13.24 -16.20 13.05
CA PRO A 717 14.28 -16.11 12.03
C PRO A 717 15.58 -16.79 12.47
N ALA A 718 15.91 -16.79 13.75
CA ALA A 718 17.10 -17.47 14.28
C ALA A 718 17.00 -18.99 14.11
N LEU A 719 15.86 -19.59 14.39
CA LEU A 719 15.63 -21.02 14.17
C LEU A 719 15.66 -21.36 12.67
N ALA A 720 15.00 -20.55 11.83
CA ALA A 720 15.00 -20.75 10.39
C ALA A 720 16.42 -20.68 9.79
N LYS A 721 17.24 -19.74 10.24
CA LYS A 721 18.65 -19.61 9.85
C LYS A 721 19.47 -20.83 10.28
N LYS A 722 19.32 -21.26 11.52
CA LYS A 722 19.97 -22.48 12.05
C LYS A 722 19.59 -23.72 11.25
N TRP A 723 18.31 -23.87 10.89
CA TRP A 723 17.86 -25.00 10.07
C TRP A 723 18.41 -24.91 8.63
N LYS A 724 18.48 -23.73 8.03
CA LYS A 724 19.13 -23.52 6.74
C LYS A 724 20.58 -23.96 6.75
N GLU A 725 21.36 -23.59 7.77
CA GLU A 725 22.75 -23.99 7.94
C GLU A 725 22.91 -25.52 8.09
N GLN A 726 21.88 -26.19 8.61
CA GLN A 726 21.80 -27.65 8.72
C GLN A 726 21.23 -28.33 7.47
N GLY A 727 20.92 -27.59 6.41
CA GLY A 727 20.27 -28.11 5.20
C GLY A 727 18.83 -28.57 5.41
N LYS A 728 18.15 -28.14 6.48
CA LYS A 728 16.76 -28.48 6.77
C LYS A 728 15.82 -27.45 6.14
N GLU A 729 14.83 -27.95 5.44
CA GLU A 729 13.75 -27.16 4.85
C GLU A 729 12.52 -27.17 5.74
N TRP A 730 11.62 -26.16 5.57
CA TRP A 730 10.53 -25.97 6.49
C TRP A 730 9.26 -25.42 5.80
N LEU A 731 8.16 -25.48 6.55
CA LEU A 731 6.89 -24.87 6.21
C LEU A 731 6.31 -24.07 7.39
N VAL A 732 5.40 -23.16 7.06
CA VAL A 732 4.56 -22.42 8.02
C VAL A 732 3.15 -22.96 7.96
N VAL A 733 2.48 -23.08 9.11
CA VAL A 733 1.05 -23.34 9.23
C VAL A 733 0.36 -22.12 9.78
N ALA A 734 -0.66 -21.58 9.08
CA ALA A 734 -1.31 -20.33 9.47
C ALA A 734 -2.84 -20.37 9.30
N GLU A 735 -3.51 -19.30 9.75
CA GLU A 735 -4.95 -19.14 9.66
C GLU A 735 -5.38 -18.37 8.40
N HIS A 736 -6.48 -17.62 8.46
CA HIS A 736 -7.08 -16.94 7.33
C HIS A 736 -6.30 -15.68 6.88
N ASN A 737 -6.42 -15.38 5.58
CA ASN A 737 -5.94 -14.14 4.97
C ASN A 737 -4.43 -13.88 5.19
N TYR A 738 -3.63 -14.95 5.17
CA TYR A 738 -2.19 -14.86 5.35
C TYR A 738 -1.54 -13.93 4.34
N GLY A 739 -0.73 -12.96 4.84
CA GLY A 739 -0.07 -11.97 4.02
C GLY A 739 -0.91 -10.76 3.63
N GLU A 740 -2.00 -10.50 4.38
CA GLU A 740 -2.80 -9.26 4.24
C GLU A 740 -1.93 -8.01 4.41
N GLY A 741 -2.30 -6.93 3.71
CA GLY A 741 -1.68 -5.61 3.85
C GLY A 741 -0.83 -5.19 2.67
N SER A 742 0.35 -4.62 2.93
CA SER A 742 1.23 -4.03 1.91
C SER A 742 1.76 -5.07 0.90
N ALA A 743 1.97 -4.63 -0.34
CA ALA A 743 2.52 -5.45 -1.43
C ALA A 743 4.02 -5.72 -1.22
N ARG A 744 4.38 -6.52 -0.21
CA ARG A 744 5.78 -6.81 0.17
C ARG A 744 6.24 -8.14 -0.39
N GLU A 745 7.02 -8.12 -1.46
CA GLU A 745 7.67 -9.34 -1.97
C GLU A 745 8.65 -9.94 -0.98
N HIS A 746 9.29 -9.11 -0.11
CA HIS A 746 10.17 -9.56 0.94
C HIS A 746 9.52 -10.56 1.88
N ALA A 747 8.20 -10.44 2.11
CA ALA A 747 7.44 -11.41 2.88
C ALA A 747 7.43 -12.83 2.25
N ALA A 748 7.78 -12.96 0.98
CA ALA A 748 7.98 -14.23 0.28
C ALA A 748 9.47 -14.58 0.07
N LEU A 749 10.30 -13.56 -0.25
CA LEU A 749 11.74 -13.73 -0.43
C LEU A 749 12.44 -14.22 0.84
N GLN A 750 12.12 -13.62 1.99
CA GLN A 750 12.74 -13.97 3.27
C GLN A 750 12.49 -15.42 3.68
N PRO A 751 11.24 -15.93 3.72
CA PRO A 751 10.99 -17.35 3.94
C PRO A 751 11.75 -18.26 2.97
N ARG A 752 11.73 -17.93 1.66
CA ARG A 752 12.45 -18.69 0.63
C ARG A 752 13.95 -18.72 0.88
N TYR A 753 14.55 -17.57 1.16
CA TYR A 753 15.97 -17.41 1.48
C TYR A 753 16.38 -18.25 2.70
N LEU A 754 15.53 -18.33 3.71
CA LEU A 754 15.78 -19.08 4.94
C LEU A 754 15.42 -20.58 4.84
N GLY A 755 15.02 -21.09 3.66
CA GLY A 755 14.73 -22.53 3.45
C GLY A 755 13.26 -22.90 3.54
N GLY A 756 12.34 -21.93 3.57
CA GLY A 756 10.89 -22.15 3.50
C GLY A 756 10.45 -22.65 2.12
N ARG A 757 9.70 -23.75 2.06
CA ARG A 757 9.22 -24.38 0.83
C ARG A 757 7.72 -24.30 0.65
N ILE A 758 6.97 -24.34 1.73
CA ILE A 758 5.50 -24.38 1.72
C ILE A 758 4.98 -23.37 2.76
N ILE A 759 3.92 -22.67 2.37
CA ILE A 759 3.04 -21.98 3.34
C ILE A 759 1.68 -22.67 3.25
N LEU A 760 1.23 -23.25 4.36
CA LEU A 760 -0.06 -23.91 4.48
C LEU A 760 -1.00 -23.04 5.34
N THR A 761 -2.13 -22.65 4.81
CA THR A 761 -3.06 -21.74 5.50
C THR A 761 -4.52 -22.04 5.17
N LYS A 762 -5.45 -21.45 5.92
CA LYS A 762 -6.88 -21.52 5.61
C LYS A 762 -7.24 -20.66 4.40
N SER A 763 -6.60 -19.49 4.23
CA SER A 763 -6.71 -18.64 3.02
C SER A 763 -5.57 -17.63 2.91
N PHE A 764 -5.30 -17.15 1.69
CA PHE A 764 -4.26 -16.15 1.38
C PHE A 764 -4.84 -14.80 1.00
N ALA A 765 -4.08 -13.74 1.26
CA ALA A 765 -4.23 -12.47 0.55
C ALA A 765 -3.61 -12.60 -0.85
N ARG A 766 -4.30 -12.06 -1.88
CA ARG A 766 -3.96 -12.22 -3.31
C ARG A 766 -2.50 -11.92 -3.63
N ILE A 767 -2.04 -10.73 -3.28
CA ILE A 767 -0.68 -10.26 -3.64
C ILE A 767 0.37 -11.19 -3.04
N HIS A 768 0.19 -11.57 -1.78
CA HIS A 768 1.16 -12.40 -1.09
C HIS A 768 1.21 -13.82 -1.65
N GLU A 769 0.07 -14.41 -2.00
CA GLU A 769 0.01 -15.72 -2.68
C GLU A 769 0.79 -15.70 -4.01
N THR A 770 0.63 -14.64 -4.80
CA THR A 770 1.38 -14.45 -6.05
C THR A 770 2.88 -14.31 -5.77
N ASN A 771 3.27 -13.50 -4.78
CA ASN A 771 4.66 -13.35 -4.40
C ASN A 771 5.32 -14.68 -3.99
N LEU A 772 4.63 -15.52 -3.22
CA LEU A 772 5.14 -16.85 -2.85
C LEU A 772 5.44 -17.70 -4.08
N LYS A 773 4.50 -17.80 -5.02
CA LYS A 773 4.65 -18.57 -6.26
C LYS A 773 5.83 -18.07 -7.10
N LYS A 774 5.99 -16.75 -7.22
CA LYS A 774 7.09 -16.10 -7.94
C LYS A 774 8.47 -16.42 -7.34
N GLN A 775 8.53 -16.56 -6.03
CA GLN A 775 9.77 -16.88 -5.31
C GLN A 775 9.98 -18.39 -5.13
N GLY A 776 9.18 -19.24 -5.78
CA GLY A 776 9.33 -20.70 -5.72
C GLY A 776 8.91 -21.30 -4.37
N VAL A 777 8.07 -20.61 -3.60
CA VAL A 777 7.42 -21.14 -2.41
C VAL A 777 6.02 -21.60 -2.78
N VAL A 778 5.62 -22.80 -2.36
CA VAL A 778 4.32 -23.39 -2.70
C VAL A 778 3.24 -22.93 -1.71
N PRO A 779 2.24 -22.13 -2.13
CA PRO A 779 1.10 -21.79 -1.28
C PRO A 779 0.05 -22.91 -1.36
N LEU A 780 -0.30 -23.48 -0.22
CA LEU A 780 -1.33 -24.50 -0.06
C LEU A 780 -2.42 -24.06 0.90
N THR A 781 -3.66 -24.44 0.63
CA THR A 781 -4.78 -24.22 1.56
C THR A 781 -5.38 -25.55 2.00
N PHE A 782 -5.85 -25.61 3.23
CA PHE A 782 -6.54 -26.77 3.75
C PHE A 782 -7.83 -27.07 2.94
N VAL A 783 -8.08 -28.36 2.63
CA VAL A 783 -9.40 -28.79 2.15
C VAL A 783 -10.40 -28.76 3.31
N ASN A 784 -9.97 -29.24 4.47
CA ASN A 784 -10.72 -29.18 5.73
C ASN A 784 -9.96 -28.28 6.71
N GLU A 785 -10.50 -27.12 7.04
CA GLU A 785 -9.86 -26.14 7.92
C GLU A 785 -9.58 -26.65 9.33
N ALA A 786 -10.34 -27.65 9.81
CA ALA A 786 -10.11 -28.31 11.08
C ALA A 786 -8.80 -29.13 11.12
N ASP A 787 -8.17 -29.40 9.98
CA ASP A 787 -6.87 -30.05 9.93
C ASP A 787 -5.73 -29.12 10.44
N TYR A 788 -5.96 -27.81 10.48
CA TYR A 788 -5.08 -26.86 11.17
C TYR A 788 -4.79 -27.28 12.61
N ASP A 789 -5.81 -27.75 13.35
CA ASP A 789 -5.67 -28.14 14.76
C ASP A 789 -4.86 -29.43 14.95
N LYS A 790 -4.69 -30.24 13.90
CA LYS A 790 -3.96 -31.51 13.93
C LYS A 790 -2.46 -31.35 13.74
N MET A 791 -1.99 -30.17 13.31
CA MET A 791 -0.57 -29.89 13.06
C MET A 791 0.04 -29.06 14.18
N ALA A 792 1.31 -29.31 14.48
CA ALA A 792 2.08 -28.64 15.51
C ALA A 792 3.47 -28.21 15.00
N ALA A 793 4.09 -27.23 15.67
CA ALA A 793 5.48 -26.86 15.38
C ALA A 793 6.40 -28.07 15.57
N CYS A 794 7.47 -28.16 14.75
CA CYS A 794 8.43 -29.27 14.67
C CYS A 794 7.86 -30.62 14.18
N ASP A 795 6.58 -30.74 13.81
CA ASP A 795 6.11 -31.92 13.09
C ASP A 795 6.91 -32.09 11.80
N GLU A 796 7.17 -33.35 11.44
CA GLU A 796 7.87 -33.74 10.22
C GLU A 796 6.85 -33.95 9.10
N VAL A 797 7.12 -33.36 7.93
CA VAL A 797 6.17 -33.36 6.81
C VAL A 797 6.84 -33.81 5.53
N ARG A 798 6.18 -34.70 4.79
CA ARG A 798 6.51 -35.02 3.40
C ARG A 798 5.32 -34.73 2.49
N THR A 799 5.62 -34.43 1.23
CA THR A 799 4.59 -34.21 0.21
C THR A 799 4.30 -35.50 -0.55
N GLU A 800 3.05 -35.65 -1.00
CA GLU A 800 2.66 -36.65 -1.97
C GLU A 800 1.82 -35.99 -3.06
N GLY A 801 2.24 -36.17 -4.32
CA GLY A 801 1.61 -35.60 -5.51
C GLY A 801 2.03 -34.18 -5.85
N LEU A 802 2.90 -33.52 -5.06
CA LEU A 802 3.36 -32.16 -5.36
C LEU A 802 4.20 -32.13 -6.65
N LEU A 803 5.14 -33.05 -6.80
CA LEU A 803 5.99 -33.10 -8.00
C LEU A 803 5.15 -33.39 -9.25
N ASP A 804 4.13 -34.24 -9.16
CA ASP A 804 3.23 -34.54 -10.26
C ASP A 804 2.37 -33.32 -10.63
N VAL A 805 1.88 -32.58 -9.65
CA VAL A 805 1.16 -31.31 -9.86
C VAL A 805 2.06 -30.30 -10.58
N LEU A 806 3.31 -30.14 -10.15
CA LEU A 806 4.27 -29.23 -10.78
C LEU A 806 4.60 -29.64 -12.22
N LYS A 807 4.82 -30.93 -12.48
CA LYS A 807 5.14 -31.46 -13.84
C LYS A 807 3.94 -31.46 -14.78
N SER A 808 2.72 -31.65 -14.26
CA SER A 808 1.49 -31.63 -15.06
C SER A 808 0.98 -30.22 -15.38
N GLY A 809 1.62 -29.16 -14.82
CA GLY A 809 1.17 -27.80 -14.98
C GLY A 809 -0.08 -27.45 -14.14
N GLY A 810 -0.13 -27.95 -12.91
CA GLY A 810 -1.16 -27.61 -11.93
C GLY A 810 -2.36 -28.57 -11.93
N GLN A 811 -2.24 -29.76 -12.49
CA GLN A 811 -3.30 -30.77 -12.45
C GLN A 811 -3.04 -31.74 -11.28
N GLY A 812 -4.07 -32.02 -10.51
CA GLY A 812 -4.04 -32.96 -9.41
C GLY A 812 -4.18 -32.28 -8.04
N ASN A 813 -3.92 -33.06 -7.00
CA ASN A 813 -4.02 -32.63 -5.60
C ASN A 813 -2.72 -32.92 -4.87
N VAL A 814 -2.42 -32.12 -3.87
CA VAL A 814 -1.27 -32.33 -2.97
C VAL A 814 -1.78 -32.81 -1.62
N THR A 815 -1.19 -33.88 -1.09
CA THR A 815 -1.43 -34.36 0.25
C THR A 815 -0.15 -34.16 1.07
N LEU A 816 -0.28 -33.57 2.26
CA LEU A 816 0.82 -33.52 3.22
C LEU A 816 0.67 -34.71 4.17
N VAL A 817 1.71 -35.50 4.27
CA VAL A 817 1.81 -36.59 5.24
C VAL A 817 2.63 -36.08 6.41
N VAL A 818 1.96 -35.91 7.55
CA VAL A 818 2.52 -35.28 8.75
C VAL A 818 2.79 -36.36 9.79
N LYS A 819 4.06 -36.48 10.19
CA LYS A 819 4.48 -37.29 11.31
C LYS A 819 4.58 -36.41 12.55
N THR A 820 3.62 -36.57 13.43
CA THR A 820 3.55 -35.76 14.66
C THR A 820 4.69 -36.08 15.61
N LYS A 821 4.95 -35.18 16.58
CA LYS A 821 5.92 -35.38 17.67
C LYS A 821 5.69 -36.69 18.44
N ALA A 822 4.45 -37.18 18.49
CA ALA A 822 4.09 -38.48 19.10
C ALA A 822 4.34 -39.70 18.19
N GLY A 823 4.91 -39.49 17.01
CA GLY A 823 5.19 -40.55 16.03
C GLY A 823 3.97 -41.01 15.24
N LYS A 824 2.80 -40.40 15.41
CA LYS A 824 1.59 -40.71 14.62
C LYS A 824 1.66 -40.05 13.28
N GLU A 825 1.35 -40.80 12.23
CA GLU A 825 1.21 -40.32 10.87
C GLU A 825 -0.25 -39.90 10.60
N ILE A 826 -0.46 -38.69 10.07
CA ILE A 826 -1.73 -38.16 9.63
C ILE A 826 -1.61 -37.64 8.21
N ARG A 827 -2.72 -37.66 7.46
CA ARG A 827 -2.79 -37.16 6.08
C ARG A 827 -3.66 -35.91 6.03
N VAL A 828 -3.10 -34.84 5.51
CA VAL A 828 -3.77 -33.53 5.35
C VAL A 828 -3.96 -33.26 3.87
N ALA A 829 -5.19 -33.26 3.42
CA ALA A 829 -5.53 -32.91 2.04
C ALA A 829 -5.48 -31.41 1.85
N THR A 830 -4.86 -30.95 0.75
CA THR A 830 -4.69 -29.53 0.46
C THR A 830 -5.20 -29.17 -0.94
N LYS A 831 -5.42 -27.87 -1.15
CA LYS A 831 -5.74 -27.23 -2.43
C LYS A 831 -4.61 -26.27 -2.80
N HIS A 832 -4.45 -26.03 -4.10
CA HIS A 832 -3.56 -25.02 -4.63
C HIS A 832 -4.24 -24.24 -5.77
N THR A 833 -3.64 -23.11 -6.14
CA THR A 833 -4.10 -22.26 -7.24
C THR A 833 -2.99 -22.02 -8.28
N LEU A 834 -2.02 -22.97 -8.37
CA LEU A 834 -0.91 -22.88 -9.30
C LEU A 834 -1.40 -23.01 -10.75
N SER A 835 -1.06 -22.04 -11.60
CA SER A 835 -1.18 -22.13 -13.04
C SER A 835 -0.02 -22.93 -13.64
N LYS A 836 -0.11 -23.27 -14.94
CA LYS A 836 0.97 -23.96 -15.66
C LYS A 836 2.30 -23.18 -15.59
N ASP A 837 2.24 -21.86 -15.78
CA ASP A 837 3.44 -21.03 -15.75
C ASP A 837 3.99 -20.89 -14.32
N GLN A 838 3.12 -20.80 -13.32
CA GLN A 838 3.50 -20.77 -11.90
C GLN A 838 4.13 -22.09 -11.43
N CYS A 839 3.69 -23.23 -11.96
CA CYS A 839 4.38 -24.51 -11.75
C CYS A 839 5.81 -24.48 -12.30
N ALA A 840 6.01 -23.89 -13.48
CA ALA A 840 7.34 -23.72 -14.04
C ALA A 840 8.22 -22.77 -13.21
N PHE A 841 7.67 -21.75 -12.57
CA PHE A 841 8.41 -20.90 -11.62
C PHE A 841 8.94 -21.70 -10.44
N VAL A 842 8.08 -22.52 -9.82
CA VAL A 842 8.46 -23.35 -8.69
C VAL A 842 9.53 -24.36 -9.10
N LEU A 843 9.39 -25.02 -10.25
CA LEU A 843 10.37 -25.98 -10.77
C LEU A 843 11.72 -25.34 -11.06
N ALA A 844 11.75 -24.12 -11.61
CA ALA A 844 12.99 -23.38 -11.87
C ALA A 844 13.63 -22.82 -10.59
N GLY A 845 12.93 -22.84 -9.44
CA GLY A 845 13.37 -22.24 -8.18
C GLY A 845 12.84 -20.83 -7.94
N SER A 846 12.54 -20.09 -9.01
CA SER A 846 11.83 -18.80 -9.00
C SER A 846 11.39 -18.42 -10.43
N ALA A 847 10.49 -17.45 -10.55
CA ALA A 847 10.12 -16.87 -11.84
C ALA A 847 11.34 -16.26 -12.56
N LEU A 848 12.23 -15.61 -11.80
CA LEU A 848 13.44 -14.97 -12.33
C LEU A 848 14.42 -15.99 -12.90
N ASN A 849 14.62 -17.12 -12.25
CA ASN A 849 15.44 -18.19 -12.77
C ASN A 849 14.92 -18.68 -14.13
N LEU A 850 13.60 -18.83 -14.25
CA LEU A 850 12.98 -19.23 -15.51
C LEU A 850 13.18 -18.18 -16.61
N LEU A 851 13.07 -16.89 -16.28
CA LEU A 851 13.27 -15.78 -17.21
C LEU A 851 14.75 -15.69 -17.64
N ALA A 852 15.70 -15.80 -16.72
CA ALA A 852 17.12 -15.82 -17.01
C ALA A 852 17.49 -17.00 -17.94
N ALA A 853 16.96 -18.21 -17.69
CA ALA A 853 17.16 -19.37 -18.54
C ALA A 853 16.59 -19.16 -19.96
N LYS A 854 15.40 -18.55 -20.08
CA LYS A 854 14.81 -18.19 -21.40
C LYS A 854 15.65 -17.15 -22.16
N ALA A 855 16.32 -16.24 -21.45
CA ALA A 855 17.24 -15.25 -22.04
C ALA A 855 18.64 -15.81 -22.38
N GLY A 856 18.84 -17.13 -22.24
CA GLY A 856 20.14 -17.78 -22.52
C GLY A 856 21.17 -17.57 -21.41
N LYS A 857 20.79 -17.05 -20.28
CA LYS A 857 21.59 -16.92 -19.06
C LYS A 857 21.06 -17.96 -18.06
N GLY A 858 21.51 -19.21 -18.24
CA GLY A 858 21.21 -20.26 -17.27
C GLY A 858 21.75 -19.91 -15.89
N PRO A 859 21.25 -20.51 -14.81
CA PRO A 859 21.92 -20.44 -13.53
C PRO A 859 23.35 -20.95 -13.73
N ALA A 860 24.31 -20.12 -13.34
CA ALA A 860 25.72 -20.45 -13.43
C ALA A 860 26.05 -21.71 -12.63
#